data_0e491b605274ba065ed2c05d9f241e41
#
_entry.id   0e491b605274ba065ed2c05d9f241e41
#
_cell.length_a   1.000
_cell.length_b   1.000
_cell.length_c   1.000
_cell.angle_alpha   90.00
_cell.angle_beta   90.00
_cell.angle_gamma   90.00
#
_symmetry.space_group_name_H-M   'P 1'
#
loop_
_entity.id
_entity.type
_entity.pdbx_description
1 polymer ?
#
loop_
_entity_poly.entity_id
_entity_poly.type
_entity_poly.pdbx_seq_one_letter_code
_entity_poly.pdbx_strand_id
1 'polypeptide(L)'
;HELNAKKLDFIVSLGDLGDGLDKNEIPAILEEYAESVHPVKYVVGNHDFVKNSEEELKRLFGLDDLFYTFKAGGIEFIVLNGLDVSRFAPPGSKRYAQYEEYKIEHPWRKLREWDGMLSAESRRWLRARLEQAQKENENVILISHVPLLNDDTNAYMWDRAEILDILDEYPNVKAFFAGHYHPGGLQQRKGVLHKTVKAICNCTEPTACICHVYEDRIELEGFGEESDSEMFYEWKPVRLSGRALPGSWIVCATGELVQADGGGNFSLEVAAPGTYALKAMLDGRADAFLPQVVAPAENLQFRQEPEPGRRVVHGFTDGYALLRITDDGTPVRAFDLNGTAFGSLVKPGFWYENSENFWSRGEYVFSARGKVEIQTEPYHKSLRAKNWFKGDFHAHIIHGENFYCGNVPLYAFAARAEHYDWLYCAEAHENTRVKSDPEKWTQLLSGPDFLLRLNREFPKNGNGHVGNIGLSELHAHVAYDWEAVTNYELTLRYIASAGAVAVPVHPHYGGDGMTGKEVFLWLLCNPEMCPCLDLFYFENNPNPLAFWYMLLNRGYRIGVTATSDAAFDVGRTPGSRRGATFVHVPALTEANIVEAVKNRRTAVTTGNGGMILLSIDGEYSGAVLAPSGRRTLKCETWYRPGKTVTTEIVRCGETLVSRELVSDAEGRAEFEMEIDENENCWYLALLRDPELPGHVQAAASPVYFRDASFRKPDVYEFPRPFPRELADMLRSLSVEELMDERLFDRLIAHLTPKL
;
A
#
# COMPACT_ATOMS: atom_id res chain seq x y z
N HIS A 1 -1.50 -3.84 -43.64
CA HIS A 1 -2.18 -4.79 -44.56
C HIS A 1 -2.93 -5.90 -43.83
N GLU A 2 -2.39 -6.48 -42.75
CA GLU A 2 -3.04 -7.56 -41.99
C GLU A 2 -4.32 -7.08 -41.29
N LEU A 3 -4.32 -5.87 -40.73
CA LEU A 3 -5.50 -5.28 -40.11
C LEU A 3 -6.61 -5.00 -41.16
N ASN A 4 -6.26 -4.77 -42.42
CA ASN A 4 -7.25 -4.60 -43.51
C ASN A 4 -8.06 -5.89 -43.78
N ALA A 5 -7.55 -7.05 -43.38
CA ALA A 5 -8.27 -8.33 -43.47
C ALA A 5 -9.23 -8.59 -42.28
N LYS A 6 -9.13 -7.82 -41.22
CA LYS A 6 -10.00 -7.90 -40.03
C LYS A 6 -11.23 -7.00 -40.21
N LYS A 7 -12.31 -7.30 -39.52
CA LYS A 7 -13.50 -6.44 -39.46
C LYS A 7 -13.34 -5.49 -38.28
N LEU A 8 -12.93 -4.25 -38.57
CA LEU A 8 -12.72 -3.22 -37.55
C LEU A 8 -13.65 -2.02 -37.82
N ASP A 9 -14.11 -1.34 -36.80
CA ASP A 9 -14.85 -0.10 -36.91
C ASP A 9 -13.91 1.07 -37.26
N PHE A 10 -12.70 1.08 -36.69
CA PHE A 10 -11.64 2.05 -36.94
C PHE A 10 -10.29 1.55 -36.41
N ILE A 11 -9.22 2.25 -36.76
CA ILE A 11 -7.86 2.06 -36.24
C ILE A 11 -7.45 3.33 -35.50
N VAL A 12 -6.70 3.20 -34.40
CA VAL A 12 -6.09 4.33 -33.68
C VAL A 12 -4.59 4.20 -33.72
N SER A 13 -3.91 5.23 -34.18
CA SER A 13 -2.47 5.41 -33.96
C SER A 13 -2.28 6.16 -32.63
N LEU A 14 -1.55 5.59 -31.70
CA LEU A 14 -1.38 6.12 -30.33
C LEU A 14 -0.25 7.16 -30.20
N GLY A 15 0.21 7.74 -31.32
CA GLY A 15 1.23 8.77 -31.38
C GLY A 15 2.63 8.23 -31.67
N ASP A 16 3.59 9.16 -31.77
CA ASP A 16 4.97 8.87 -32.16
C ASP A 16 5.06 8.12 -33.49
N LEU A 17 4.46 8.71 -34.51
CA LEU A 17 4.46 8.15 -35.88
C LEU A 17 5.85 8.06 -36.49
N GLY A 18 6.77 8.94 -36.11
CA GLY A 18 8.18 8.91 -36.47
C GLY A 18 9.07 9.08 -35.27
N ASP A 19 10.40 8.96 -35.46
CA ASP A 19 11.37 9.22 -34.41
C ASP A 19 11.70 10.72 -34.23
N GLY A 20 11.11 11.57 -35.08
CA GLY A 20 11.29 13.01 -35.04
C GLY A 20 12.63 13.48 -35.66
N LEU A 21 13.37 12.64 -36.33
CA LEU A 21 14.65 13.01 -36.96
C LEU A 21 14.44 13.70 -38.31
N ASP A 22 13.48 13.23 -39.11
CA ASP A 22 13.14 13.82 -40.42
C ASP A 22 11.69 14.39 -40.41
N LYS A 23 11.54 15.63 -40.91
CA LYS A 23 10.23 16.27 -41.06
C LYS A 23 9.29 15.56 -42.05
N ASN A 24 9.83 14.75 -42.97
CA ASN A 24 9.07 14.02 -43.96
C ASN A 24 8.58 12.64 -43.51
N GLU A 25 8.98 12.17 -42.34
CA GLU A 25 8.56 10.87 -41.80
C GLU A 25 7.06 10.77 -41.64
N ILE A 26 6.44 11.72 -40.92
CA ILE A 26 4.99 11.71 -40.71
C ILE A 26 4.22 11.71 -42.03
N PRO A 27 4.50 12.60 -43.00
CA PRO A 27 3.85 12.53 -44.31
C PRO A 27 3.98 11.16 -44.99
N ALA A 28 5.16 10.55 -45.00
CA ALA A 28 5.37 9.25 -45.61
C ALA A 28 4.55 8.12 -44.94
N ILE A 29 4.49 8.12 -43.62
CA ILE A 29 3.70 7.14 -42.86
C ILE A 29 2.19 7.37 -43.09
N LEU A 30 1.74 8.62 -43.19
CA LEU A 30 0.34 8.94 -43.49
C LEU A 30 -0.07 8.46 -44.87
N GLU A 31 0.84 8.46 -45.85
CA GLU A 31 0.58 7.87 -47.18
C GLU A 31 0.32 6.36 -47.08
N GLU A 32 1.05 5.64 -46.24
CA GLU A 32 0.80 4.22 -45.96
C GLU A 32 -0.52 3.99 -45.21
N TYR A 33 -0.86 4.84 -44.24
CA TYR A 33 -2.15 4.76 -43.54
C TYR A 33 -3.34 5.06 -44.45
N ALA A 34 -3.14 5.83 -45.52
CA ALA A 34 -4.19 6.10 -46.52
C ALA A 34 -4.60 4.83 -47.29
N GLU A 35 -3.80 3.78 -47.30
CA GLU A 35 -4.15 2.46 -47.85
C GLU A 35 -5.09 1.65 -46.94
N SER A 36 -5.36 2.12 -45.69
CA SER A 36 -6.28 1.44 -44.77
C SER A 36 -7.71 1.47 -45.33
N VAL A 37 -8.37 0.30 -45.27
CA VAL A 37 -9.81 0.18 -45.60
C VAL A 37 -10.69 0.66 -44.43
N HIS A 38 -10.08 0.89 -43.25
CA HIS A 38 -10.76 1.36 -42.04
C HIS A 38 -10.43 2.82 -41.76
N PRO A 39 -11.35 3.61 -41.19
CA PRO A 39 -11.03 4.96 -40.72
C PRO A 39 -9.87 4.95 -39.72
N VAL A 40 -8.91 5.85 -39.87
CA VAL A 40 -7.79 5.98 -38.95
C VAL A 40 -7.96 7.24 -38.09
N LYS A 41 -7.74 7.13 -36.79
CA LYS A 41 -7.73 8.20 -35.81
C LYS A 41 -6.31 8.38 -35.30
N TYR A 42 -5.91 9.63 -35.06
CA TYR A 42 -4.54 9.96 -34.69
C TYR A 42 -4.48 10.61 -33.32
N VAL A 43 -3.55 10.13 -32.49
CA VAL A 43 -3.12 10.77 -31.26
C VAL A 43 -1.73 11.36 -31.50
N VAL A 44 -1.42 12.48 -30.90
CA VAL A 44 -0.10 13.11 -31.04
C VAL A 44 0.82 12.67 -29.91
N GLY A 45 2.03 12.22 -30.26
CA GLY A 45 3.08 11.86 -29.32
C GLY A 45 4.20 12.90 -29.26
N ASN A 46 5.14 12.68 -28.34
CA ASN A 46 6.24 13.65 -28.11
C ASN A 46 7.25 13.70 -29.28
N HIS A 47 7.48 12.59 -29.99
CA HIS A 47 8.34 12.58 -31.15
C HIS A 47 7.72 13.33 -32.34
N ASP A 48 6.39 13.33 -32.47
CA ASP A 48 5.70 14.08 -33.51
C ASP A 48 5.96 15.59 -33.41
N PHE A 49 6.14 16.10 -32.15
CA PHE A 49 6.44 17.52 -31.89
C PHE A 49 7.90 17.93 -32.15
N VAL A 50 8.83 16.99 -32.27
CA VAL A 50 10.27 17.33 -32.33
C VAL A 50 10.59 18.25 -33.51
N LYS A 51 9.93 18.05 -34.66
CA LYS A 51 10.14 18.85 -35.89
C LYS A 51 8.90 19.61 -36.36
N ASN A 52 7.79 19.47 -35.66
CA ASN A 52 6.53 20.06 -36.09
C ASN A 52 5.93 20.91 -34.97
N SER A 53 5.31 22.01 -35.33
CA SER A 53 4.48 22.80 -34.41
C SER A 53 3.10 22.15 -34.26
N GLU A 54 2.37 22.56 -33.24
CA GLU A 54 0.98 22.13 -33.02
C GLU A 54 0.08 22.36 -34.25
N GLU A 55 0.22 23.51 -34.89
CA GLU A 55 -0.56 23.86 -36.08
C GLU A 55 -0.17 23.00 -37.29
N GLU A 56 1.10 22.62 -37.41
CA GLU A 56 1.54 21.70 -38.48
C GLU A 56 0.97 20.30 -38.24
N LEU A 57 0.95 19.80 -37.00
CA LEU A 57 0.40 18.49 -36.64
C LEU A 57 -1.12 18.45 -36.89
N LYS A 58 -1.87 19.48 -36.49
CA LYS A 58 -3.30 19.60 -36.79
C LYS A 58 -3.55 19.48 -38.29
N ARG A 59 -2.77 20.21 -39.09
CA ARG A 59 -2.90 20.16 -40.55
C ARG A 59 -2.53 18.79 -41.14
N LEU A 60 -1.46 18.16 -40.64
CA LEU A 60 -1.01 16.86 -41.15
C LEU A 60 -2.03 15.75 -40.81
N PHE A 61 -2.61 15.77 -39.65
CA PHE A 61 -3.59 14.77 -39.22
C PHE A 61 -5.03 15.11 -39.60
N GLY A 62 -5.25 16.29 -40.20
CA GLY A 62 -6.59 16.74 -40.57
C GLY A 62 -7.50 17.01 -39.39
N LEU A 63 -6.94 17.52 -38.28
CA LEU A 63 -7.64 17.77 -37.03
C LEU A 63 -7.85 19.28 -36.82
N ASP A 64 -9.01 19.65 -36.29
CA ASP A 64 -9.30 21.03 -35.87
C ASP A 64 -8.59 21.35 -34.52
N ASP A 65 -8.49 20.34 -33.63
CA ASP A 65 -7.80 20.41 -32.33
C ASP A 65 -7.14 19.08 -32.03
N LEU A 66 -6.13 19.08 -31.11
CA LEU A 66 -5.48 17.87 -30.59
C LEU A 66 -6.30 17.21 -29.48
N PHE A 67 -7.32 17.92 -28.97
CA PHE A 67 -8.40 17.38 -28.16
C PHE A 67 -9.63 17.23 -29.01
N TYR A 68 -10.14 16.04 -29.17
CA TYR A 68 -11.36 15.83 -29.95
C TYR A 68 -12.13 14.60 -29.49
N THR A 69 -13.35 14.46 -29.93
CA THR A 69 -14.19 13.31 -29.67
C THR A 69 -14.74 12.72 -30.95
N PHE A 70 -15.06 11.44 -30.92
CA PHE A 70 -15.81 10.77 -32.00
C PHE A 70 -16.65 9.63 -31.38
N LYS A 71 -17.67 9.19 -32.13
CA LYS A 71 -18.56 8.09 -31.69
C LYS A 71 -18.45 6.90 -32.62
N ALA A 72 -18.41 5.71 -32.04
CA ALA A 72 -18.51 4.45 -32.75
C ALA A 72 -19.18 3.40 -31.82
N GLY A 73 -20.08 2.59 -32.38
CA GLY A 73 -20.74 1.50 -31.64
C GLY A 73 -21.53 1.93 -30.40
N GLY A 74 -21.99 3.18 -30.31
CA GLY A 74 -22.69 3.71 -29.14
C GLY A 74 -21.77 4.12 -28.00
N ILE A 75 -20.47 4.24 -28.27
CA ILE A 75 -19.44 4.64 -27.31
C ILE A 75 -18.89 5.99 -27.72
N GLU A 76 -18.68 6.91 -26.78
CA GLU A 76 -17.93 8.14 -27.02
C GLU A 76 -16.44 7.90 -26.76
N PHE A 77 -15.62 8.22 -27.75
CA PHE A 77 -14.17 8.21 -27.64
C PHE A 77 -13.68 9.63 -27.44
N ILE A 78 -12.89 9.83 -26.36
CA ILE A 78 -12.30 11.13 -26.02
C ILE A 78 -10.79 11.03 -26.20
N VAL A 79 -10.26 11.80 -27.15
CA VAL A 79 -8.82 11.89 -27.40
C VAL A 79 -8.25 13.08 -26.64
N LEU A 80 -7.21 12.82 -25.84
CA LEU A 80 -6.51 13.80 -25.02
C LEU A 80 -5.11 14.06 -25.57
N ASN A 81 -4.71 15.32 -25.59
CA ASN A 81 -3.32 15.71 -25.77
C ASN A 81 -2.60 15.67 -24.39
N GLY A 82 -1.96 14.55 -24.05
CA GLY A 82 -1.20 14.40 -22.81
C GLY A 82 0.02 15.31 -22.70
N LEU A 83 0.36 16.05 -23.76
CA LEU A 83 1.46 17.00 -23.85
C LEU A 83 0.98 18.47 -23.89
N ASP A 84 -0.26 18.73 -23.48
CA ASP A 84 -0.89 20.06 -23.49
C ASP A 84 -0.06 21.12 -22.74
N VAL A 85 0.38 20.78 -21.52
CA VAL A 85 1.33 21.54 -20.74
C VAL A 85 2.64 20.75 -20.67
N SER A 86 3.58 21.12 -21.52
CA SER A 86 4.87 20.44 -21.69
C SER A 86 5.89 21.37 -22.33
N ARG A 87 7.11 20.90 -22.52
CA ARG A 87 8.14 21.62 -23.31
C ARG A 87 7.71 21.86 -24.77
N PHE A 88 6.75 21.13 -25.26
CA PHE A 88 6.25 21.22 -26.63
C PHE A 88 5.12 22.23 -26.79
N ALA A 89 4.58 22.76 -25.71
CA ALA A 89 3.59 23.84 -25.77
C ALA A 89 4.20 25.06 -26.48
N PRO A 90 3.39 25.84 -27.23
CA PRO A 90 3.89 26.97 -28.02
C PRO A 90 4.69 27.95 -27.13
N PRO A 91 5.93 28.31 -27.51
CA PRO A 91 6.74 29.25 -26.74
C PRO A 91 6.01 30.57 -26.48
N GLY A 92 6.03 31.04 -25.24
CA GLY A 92 5.33 32.26 -24.82
C GLY A 92 3.82 32.09 -24.58
N SER A 93 3.27 30.91 -24.77
CA SER A 93 1.88 30.59 -24.38
C SER A 93 1.74 30.44 -22.86
N LYS A 94 0.48 30.54 -22.37
CA LYS A 94 0.17 30.25 -20.96
C LYS A 94 0.54 28.82 -20.59
N ARG A 95 0.36 27.85 -21.48
CA ARG A 95 0.70 26.44 -21.26
C ARG A 95 2.20 26.24 -21.09
N TYR A 96 3.02 26.93 -21.89
CA TYR A 96 4.48 26.90 -21.72
C TYR A 96 4.91 27.53 -20.40
N ALA A 97 4.29 28.65 -20.01
CA ALA A 97 4.55 29.27 -18.73
C ALA A 97 4.19 28.35 -17.53
N GLN A 98 3.06 27.63 -17.62
CA GLN A 98 2.66 26.62 -16.63
C GLN A 98 3.66 25.46 -16.55
N TYR A 99 4.22 25.02 -17.69
CA TYR A 99 5.27 24.00 -17.70
C TYR A 99 6.51 24.45 -16.93
N GLU A 100 6.99 25.67 -17.17
CA GLU A 100 8.17 26.21 -16.43
C GLU A 100 7.86 26.41 -14.96
N GLU A 101 6.69 26.92 -14.61
CA GLU A 101 6.22 27.09 -13.23
C GLU A 101 6.16 25.74 -12.49
N TYR A 102 5.58 24.73 -13.13
CA TYR A 102 5.47 23.40 -12.55
C TYR A 102 6.84 22.79 -12.21
N LYS A 103 7.83 22.96 -13.08
CA LYS A 103 9.22 22.53 -12.84
C LYS A 103 9.84 23.23 -11.63
N ILE A 104 9.56 24.53 -11.48
CA ILE A 104 10.06 25.33 -10.36
C ILE A 104 9.39 24.94 -9.04
N GLU A 105 8.09 24.69 -9.09
CA GLU A 105 7.30 24.30 -7.91
C GLU A 105 7.58 22.85 -7.46
N HIS A 106 8.02 21.99 -8.38
CA HIS A 106 8.25 20.58 -8.13
C HIS A 106 9.72 20.16 -8.41
N PRO A 107 10.73 20.83 -7.83
CA PRO A 107 12.15 20.58 -8.13
C PRO A 107 12.62 19.19 -7.69
N TRP A 108 11.82 18.50 -6.86
CA TRP A 108 12.10 17.15 -6.37
C TRP A 108 11.60 16.06 -7.33
N ARG A 109 10.76 16.41 -8.32
CA ARG A 109 10.28 15.46 -9.32
C ARG A 109 11.32 15.26 -10.41
N LYS A 110 11.68 14.01 -10.71
CA LYS A 110 12.39 13.66 -11.96
C LYS A 110 11.41 13.73 -13.12
N LEU A 111 11.03 14.95 -13.50
CA LEU A 111 10.16 15.15 -14.64
C LEU A 111 10.92 14.80 -15.92
N ARG A 112 10.39 13.87 -16.70
CA ARG A 112 10.92 13.60 -18.04
C ARG A 112 10.47 14.72 -18.96
N GLU A 113 11.38 15.27 -19.73
CA GLU A 113 11.08 16.40 -20.62
C GLU A 113 10.13 16.07 -21.78
N TRP A 114 9.90 14.78 -22.02
CA TRP A 114 8.97 14.29 -23.05
C TRP A 114 7.59 13.91 -22.51
N ASP A 115 7.35 14.04 -21.22
CA ASP A 115 6.05 13.91 -20.60
C ASP A 115 5.37 15.27 -20.50
N GLY A 116 4.12 15.29 -20.09
CA GLY A 116 3.33 16.49 -19.89
C GLY A 116 2.17 16.29 -18.92
N MET A 117 1.29 17.27 -18.90
CA MET A 117 0.05 17.25 -18.12
C MET A 117 -1.05 18.01 -18.85
N LEU A 118 -2.29 17.91 -18.38
CA LEU A 118 -3.40 18.70 -18.87
C LEU A 118 -3.43 20.08 -18.19
N SER A 119 -3.76 21.12 -18.96
CA SER A 119 -4.06 22.42 -18.40
C SER A 119 -5.37 22.39 -17.59
N ALA A 120 -5.59 23.38 -16.74
CA ALA A 120 -6.86 23.53 -16.03
C ALA A 120 -8.05 23.70 -17.00
N GLU A 121 -7.83 24.26 -18.20
CA GLU A 121 -8.84 24.38 -19.25
C GLU A 121 -9.17 23.01 -19.85
N SER A 122 -8.16 22.22 -20.18
CA SER A 122 -8.32 20.87 -20.73
C SER A 122 -8.99 19.93 -19.75
N ARG A 123 -8.68 20.02 -18.43
CA ARG A 123 -9.39 19.27 -17.40
C ARG A 123 -10.87 19.67 -17.27
N ARG A 124 -11.19 20.97 -17.40
CA ARG A 124 -12.62 21.41 -17.45
C ARG A 124 -13.34 20.89 -18.68
N TRP A 125 -12.67 20.92 -19.83
CA TRP A 125 -13.21 20.36 -21.06
C TRP A 125 -13.49 18.85 -20.91
N LEU A 126 -12.53 18.10 -20.38
CA LEU A 126 -12.69 16.67 -20.09
C LEU A 126 -13.92 16.40 -19.19
N ARG A 127 -14.04 17.12 -18.08
CA ARG A 127 -15.22 17.00 -17.19
C ARG A 127 -16.52 17.28 -17.93
N ALA A 128 -16.58 18.33 -18.73
CA ALA A 128 -17.77 18.66 -19.50
C ALA A 128 -18.16 17.57 -20.50
N ARG A 129 -17.17 16.92 -21.12
CA ARG A 129 -17.41 15.78 -22.04
C ARG A 129 -17.92 14.56 -21.28
N LEU A 130 -17.30 14.21 -20.16
CA LEU A 130 -17.73 13.08 -19.30
C LEU A 130 -19.14 13.28 -18.75
N GLU A 131 -19.47 14.50 -18.29
CA GLU A 131 -20.82 14.85 -17.84
C GLU A 131 -21.85 14.73 -18.98
N GLN A 132 -21.49 15.15 -20.19
CA GLN A 132 -22.38 15.06 -21.34
C GLN A 132 -22.65 13.58 -21.70
N ALA A 133 -21.59 12.76 -21.81
CA ALA A 133 -21.72 11.33 -22.09
C ALA A 133 -22.54 10.60 -21.00
N GLN A 134 -22.34 10.97 -19.74
CA GLN A 134 -23.13 10.39 -18.64
C GLN A 134 -24.62 10.76 -18.74
N LYS A 135 -24.95 12.01 -19.09
CA LYS A 135 -26.34 12.45 -19.33
C LYS A 135 -26.98 11.74 -20.51
N GLU A 136 -26.19 11.43 -21.52
CA GLU A 136 -26.63 10.70 -22.72
C GLU A 136 -26.65 9.18 -22.50
N ASN A 137 -26.22 8.70 -21.33
CA ASN A 137 -26.09 7.29 -20.97
C ASN A 137 -25.15 6.53 -21.92
N GLU A 138 -24.06 7.18 -22.33
CA GLU A 138 -23.04 6.62 -23.20
C GLU A 138 -21.82 6.17 -22.40
N ASN A 139 -21.26 5.03 -22.74
CA ASN A 139 -19.96 4.62 -22.25
C ASN A 139 -18.85 5.44 -22.91
N VAL A 140 -17.76 5.65 -22.18
CA VAL A 140 -16.62 6.45 -22.62
C VAL A 140 -15.35 5.61 -22.64
N ILE A 141 -14.57 5.77 -23.70
CA ILE A 141 -13.19 5.29 -23.79
C ILE A 141 -12.29 6.49 -24.05
N LEU A 142 -11.28 6.67 -23.21
CA LEU A 142 -10.28 7.73 -23.36
C LEU A 142 -9.06 7.20 -24.09
N ILE A 143 -8.42 8.08 -24.83
CA ILE A 143 -7.20 7.76 -25.60
C ILE A 143 -6.22 8.92 -25.45
N SER A 144 -4.96 8.61 -25.14
CA SER A 144 -3.87 9.58 -25.07
C SER A 144 -2.57 8.93 -25.53
N HIS A 145 -1.56 9.73 -25.85
CA HIS A 145 -0.21 9.18 -26.04
C HIS A 145 0.41 8.81 -24.70
N VAL A 146 0.44 9.75 -23.75
CA VAL A 146 1.04 9.56 -22.43
C VAL A 146 0.07 8.81 -21.50
N PRO A 147 0.47 7.71 -20.86
CA PRO A 147 -0.39 6.93 -19.97
C PRO A 147 -0.69 7.64 -18.65
N LEU A 148 -1.75 7.18 -17.98
CA LEU A 148 -2.06 7.52 -16.59
C LEU A 148 -1.51 6.46 -15.61
N LEU A 149 -1.58 5.19 -15.99
CA LEU A 149 -1.07 4.04 -15.23
C LEU A 149 -0.20 3.19 -16.14
N ASN A 150 0.97 2.83 -15.66
CA ASN A 150 1.88 1.87 -16.28
C ASN A 150 2.83 1.27 -15.22
N ASP A 151 3.76 0.43 -15.67
CA ASP A 151 4.71 -0.30 -14.83
C ASP A 151 5.94 0.53 -14.47
N ASP A 152 6.18 1.63 -15.15
CA ASP A 152 7.27 2.55 -14.88
C ASP A 152 6.74 3.73 -14.03
N THR A 153 7.45 4.02 -12.98
CA THR A 153 7.13 5.10 -12.05
C THR A 153 7.29 6.50 -12.66
N ASN A 154 7.82 6.61 -13.87
CA ASN A 154 8.22 7.88 -14.45
C ASN A 154 7.64 8.19 -15.84
N ALA A 155 7.02 7.23 -16.53
CA ALA A 155 6.49 7.43 -17.89
C ALA A 155 4.97 7.59 -17.84
N TYR A 156 4.47 8.70 -17.31
CA TYR A 156 3.04 9.01 -17.18
C TYR A 156 2.78 10.51 -17.14
N MET A 157 1.52 10.91 -17.33
CA MET A 157 1.12 12.31 -17.15
C MET A 157 1.45 12.80 -15.74
N TRP A 158 2.00 14.02 -15.63
CA TRP A 158 2.43 14.57 -14.35
C TRP A 158 1.28 14.85 -13.37
N ASP A 159 0.09 15.12 -13.90
CA ASP A 159 -1.16 15.35 -13.16
C ASP A 159 -2.09 14.12 -13.15
N ARG A 160 -1.50 12.92 -13.30
CA ARG A 160 -2.28 11.68 -13.39
C ARG A 160 -3.25 11.47 -12.23
N ALA A 161 -2.86 11.87 -11.00
CA ALA A 161 -3.70 11.68 -9.83
C ALA A 161 -5.00 12.48 -9.96
N GLU A 162 -4.89 13.75 -10.35
CA GLU A 162 -6.04 14.63 -10.56
C GLU A 162 -6.93 14.14 -11.72
N ILE A 163 -6.31 13.58 -12.77
CA ILE A 163 -7.10 13.02 -13.90
C ILE A 163 -7.80 11.74 -13.44
N LEU A 164 -7.12 10.86 -12.73
CA LEU A 164 -7.72 9.63 -12.21
C LEU A 164 -8.87 9.94 -11.24
N ASP A 165 -8.72 10.95 -10.37
CA ASP A 165 -9.81 11.42 -9.51
C ASP A 165 -11.01 11.93 -10.33
N ILE A 166 -10.74 12.62 -11.45
CA ILE A 166 -11.82 13.01 -12.37
C ILE A 166 -12.52 11.76 -12.94
N LEU A 167 -11.76 10.78 -13.43
CA LEU A 167 -12.34 9.58 -14.04
C LEU A 167 -13.16 8.77 -13.03
N ASP A 168 -12.75 8.75 -11.77
CA ASP A 168 -13.46 8.05 -10.68
C ASP A 168 -14.87 8.58 -10.40
N GLU A 169 -15.13 9.84 -10.75
CA GLU A 169 -16.46 10.45 -10.60
C GLU A 169 -17.46 9.95 -11.67
N TYR A 170 -16.98 9.30 -12.74
CA TYR A 170 -17.77 8.92 -13.92
C TYR A 170 -17.76 7.40 -14.18
N PRO A 171 -18.72 6.64 -13.67
CA PRO A 171 -18.75 5.18 -13.80
C PRO A 171 -19.00 4.67 -15.23
N ASN A 172 -19.35 5.56 -16.16
CA ASN A 172 -19.47 5.27 -17.57
C ASN A 172 -18.12 5.27 -18.31
N VAL A 173 -17.03 5.66 -17.69
CA VAL A 173 -15.68 5.46 -18.23
C VAL A 173 -15.32 3.98 -18.12
N LYS A 174 -14.88 3.37 -19.25
CA LYS A 174 -14.60 1.94 -19.33
C LYS A 174 -13.14 1.63 -19.60
N ALA A 175 -12.45 2.49 -20.36
CA ALA A 175 -11.04 2.27 -20.66
C ALA A 175 -10.27 3.57 -20.90
N PHE A 176 -8.96 3.47 -20.71
CA PHE A 176 -7.95 4.45 -21.10
C PHE A 176 -6.84 3.72 -21.88
N PHE A 177 -6.66 4.08 -23.15
CA PHE A 177 -5.61 3.53 -24.00
C PHE A 177 -4.46 4.53 -24.17
N ALA A 178 -3.22 4.03 -24.14
CA ALA A 178 -2.04 4.86 -24.32
C ALA A 178 -0.92 4.16 -25.10
N GLY A 179 0.07 4.95 -25.53
CA GLY A 179 1.36 4.55 -26.06
C GLY A 179 2.50 4.94 -25.12
N HIS A 180 3.55 5.58 -25.65
CA HIS A 180 4.66 6.23 -24.93
C HIS A 180 5.56 5.30 -24.11
N TYR A 181 5.03 4.44 -23.27
CA TYR A 181 5.79 3.47 -22.51
C TYR A 181 5.99 2.20 -23.33
N HIS A 182 7.16 2.10 -23.95
CA HIS A 182 7.48 1.09 -24.97
C HIS A 182 7.24 -0.37 -24.55
N PRO A 183 7.53 -0.79 -23.31
CA PRO A 183 7.25 -2.15 -22.87
C PRO A 183 5.76 -2.52 -22.85
N GLY A 184 4.88 -1.53 -22.94
CA GLY A 184 3.44 -1.72 -22.79
C GLY A 184 3.04 -1.99 -21.33
N GLY A 185 1.76 -2.19 -21.09
CA GLY A 185 1.23 -2.49 -19.78
C GLY A 185 -0.27 -2.69 -19.78
N LEU A 186 -0.78 -3.34 -18.75
CA LEU A 186 -2.19 -3.57 -18.55
C LEU A 186 -2.52 -3.49 -17.08
N GLN A 187 -3.34 -2.51 -16.70
CA GLN A 187 -3.79 -2.32 -15.33
C GLN A 187 -5.30 -2.10 -15.29
N GLN A 188 -5.91 -2.31 -14.16
CA GLN A 188 -7.29 -1.96 -13.90
C GLN A 188 -7.40 -1.13 -12.63
N ARG A 189 -8.20 -0.07 -12.68
CA ARG A 189 -8.49 0.76 -11.53
C ARG A 189 -9.98 1.07 -11.49
N LYS A 190 -10.66 0.70 -10.39
CA LYS A 190 -12.09 0.94 -10.16
C LYS A 190 -13.00 0.56 -11.35
N GLY A 191 -12.64 -0.52 -12.03
CA GLY A 191 -13.37 -1.02 -13.19
C GLY A 191 -13.00 -0.36 -14.52
N VAL A 192 -12.05 0.59 -14.53
CA VAL A 192 -11.51 1.19 -15.74
C VAL A 192 -10.28 0.43 -16.21
N LEU A 193 -10.26 -0.01 -17.46
CA LEU A 193 -9.10 -0.62 -18.09
C LEU A 193 -8.06 0.46 -18.44
N HIS A 194 -6.83 0.31 -18.03
CA HIS A 194 -5.69 1.11 -18.48
C HIS A 194 -4.75 0.23 -19.31
N LYS A 195 -4.75 0.41 -20.62
CA LYS A 195 -3.90 -0.34 -21.56
C LYS A 195 -2.88 0.59 -22.18
N THR A 196 -1.60 0.35 -21.94
CA THR A 196 -0.51 0.89 -22.72
C THR A 196 -0.09 -0.16 -23.74
N VAL A 197 -0.15 0.17 -25.02
CA VAL A 197 0.21 -0.76 -26.11
C VAL A 197 1.71 -0.71 -26.32
N LYS A 198 2.34 -1.87 -26.56
CA LYS A 198 3.78 -1.97 -26.83
C LYS A 198 4.19 -1.17 -28.07
N ALA A 199 5.34 -0.54 -28.00
CA ALA A 199 5.88 0.22 -29.13
C ALA A 199 6.42 -0.72 -30.21
N ILE A 200 5.98 -0.53 -31.44
CA ILE A 200 6.40 -1.33 -32.61
C ILE A 200 7.91 -1.31 -32.79
N CYS A 201 8.57 -0.17 -32.53
CA CYS A 201 10.02 -0.01 -32.69
C CYS A 201 10.86 -0.92 -31.78
N ASN A 202 10.29 -1.46 -30.72
CA ASN A 202 10.96 -2.38 -29.78
C ASN A 202 10.54 -3.84 -29.97
N CYS A 203 9.66 -4.12 -30.93
CA CYS A 203 9.16 -5.46 -31.20
C CYS A 203 9.88 -6.07 -32.42
N THR A 204 10.03 -7.39 -32.40
CA THR A 204 10.62 -8.15 -33.55
C THR A 204 9.60 -8.43 -34.64
N GLU A 205 8.31 -8.31 -34.31
CA GLU A 205 7.17 -8.52 -35.20
C GLU A 205 6.22 -7.32 -35.15
N PRO A 206 5.43 -7.07 -36.20
CA PRO A 206 4.38 -6.06 -36.16
C PRO A 206 3.45 -6.32 -35.00
N THR A 207 3.31 -5.33 -34.10
CA THR A 207 2.60 -5.48 -32.84
C THR A 207 1.45 -4.51 -32.78
N ALA A 208 0.27 -5.01 -32.40
CA ALA A 208 -0.96 -4.24 -32.24
C ALA A 208 -1.89 -4.91 -31.22
N CYS A 209 -2.94 -4.22 -30.84
CA CYS A 209 -3.98 -4.75 -29.98
C CYS A 209 -5.36 -4.46 -30.63
N ILE A 210 -6.17 -5.49 -30.82
CA ILE A 210 -7.56 -5.32 -31.25
C ILE A 210 -8.43 -5.32 -30.02
N CYS A 211 -9.24 -4.28 -29.86
CA CYS A 211 -10.14 -4.11 -28.71
C CYS A 211 -11.58 -4.46 -29.11
N HIS A 212 -12.14 -5.45 -28.49
CA HIS A 212 -13.56 -5.82 -28.60
C HIS A 212 -14.29 -5.29 -27.37
N VAL A 213 -15.26 -4.42 -27.58
CA VAL A 213 -16.01 -3.79 -26.48
C VAL A 213 -17.40 -4.43 -26.40
N TYR A 214 -17.71 -5.00 -25.23
CA TYR A 214 -19.00 -5.60 -24.93
C TYR A 214 -19.74 -4.78 -23.83
N GLU A 215 -20.97 -5.13 -23.55
CA GLU A 215 -21.77 -4.47 -22.51
C GLU A 215 -21.18 -4.63 -21.09
N ASP A 216 -20.50 -5.73 -20.82
CA ASP A 216 -20.03 -6.12 -19.50
C ASP A 216 -18.50 -6.17 -19.39
N ARG A 217 -17.75 -6.15 -20.50
CA ARG A 217 -16.30 -6.35 -20.53
C ARG A 217 -15.63 -5.77 -21.77
N ILE A 218 -14.32 -5.70 -21.71
CA ILE A 218 -13.43 -5.51 -22.86
C ILE A 218 -12.56 -6.75 -23.03
N GLU A 219 -12.49 -7.26 -24.25
CA GLU A 219 -11.54 -8.28 -24.67
C GLU A 219 -10.45 -7.63 -25.55
N LEU A 220 -9.20 -7.92 -25.26
CA LEU A 220 -8.06 -7.49 -26.05
C LEU A 220 -7.49 -8.71 -26.79
N GLU A 221 -7.61 -8.73 -28.11
CA GLU A 221 -6.94 -9.69 -28.99
C GLU A 221 -5.56 -9.14 -29.31
N GLY A 222 -4.51 -9.80 -28.78
CA GLY A 222 -3.13 -9.43 -29.03
C GLY A 222 -2.68 -9.81 -30.43
N PHE A 223 -1.84 -8.97 -31.02
CA PHE A 223 -1.23 -9.20 -32.32
C PHE A 223 0.27 -8.99 -32.21
N GLY A 224 1.07 -9.88 -32.81
CA GLY A 224 2.53 -9.88 -32.65
C GLY A 224 2.94 -10.17 -31.19
N GLU A 225 3.65 -9.26 -30.57
CA GLU A 225 4.14 -9.43 -29.17
C GLU A 225 3.15 -9.00 -28.08
N GLU A 226 1.95 -8.52 -28.46
CA GLU A 226 0.89 -8.27 -27.47
C GLU A 226 0.19 -9.56 -27.04
N SER A 227 -0.30 -9.58 -25.81
CA SER A 227 -1.01 -10.74 -25.23
C SER A 227 -2.51 -10.51 -25.22
N ASP A 228 -3.26 -11.58 -25.38
CA ASP A 228 -4.71 -11.58 -25.16
C ASP A 228 -5.02 -11.27 -23.69
N SER A 229 -6.12 -10.55 -23.45
CA SER A 229 -6.62 -10.30 -22.11
C SER A 229 -8.10 -9.94 -22.11
N GLU A 230 -8.75 -10.14 -20.98
CA GLU A 230 -10.16 -9.87 -20.78
C GLU A 230 -10.36 -9.13 -19.46
N MET A 231 -11.22 -8.10 -19.43
CA MET A 231 -11.50 -7.33 -18.22
C MET A 231 -12.96 -6.96 -18.12
N PHE A 232 -13.56 -7.29 -16.96
CA PHE A 232 -14.95 -6.97 -16.64
C PHE A 232 -15.08 -5.59 -16.00
N TYR A 233 -16.11 -4.83 -16.38
CA TYR A 233 -16.39 -3.51 -15.83
C TYR A 233 -16.88 -3.57 -14.38
N GLU A 234 -17.68 -4.60 -14.06
CA GLU A 234 -18.18 -4.81 -12.72
C GLU A 234 -17.59 -6.07 -12.13
N TRP A 235 -17.17 -5.99 -10.90
CA TRP A 235 -16.76 -7.15 -10.15
C TRP A 235 -17.97 -7.76 -9.46
N LYS A 236 -18.33 -8.91 -9.95
CA LYS A 236 -19.35 -9.77 -9.36
C LYS A 236 -18.69 -11.04 -8.86
N PRO A 237 -19.29 -11.72 -7.88
CA PRO A 237 -18.84 -13.05 -7.50
C PRO A 237 -18.74 -13.95 -8.74
N VAL A 238 -17.63 -14.66 -8.84
CA VAL A 238 -17.34 -15.57 -9.94
C VAL A 238 -17.09 -16.97 -9.44
N ARG A 239 -17.22 -17.95 -10.33
CA ARG A 239 -17.18 -19.36 -9.97
C ARG A 239 -15.89 -20.02 -10.38
N LEU A 240 -15.36 -20.86 -9.46
CA LEU A 240 -14.29 -21.82 -9.70
C LEU A 240 -14.87 -23.22 -9.60
N SER A 241 -14.76 -24.04 -10.64
CA SER A 241 -15.33 -25.37 -10.65
C SER A 241 -14.38 -26.41 -11.23
N GLY A 242 -14.56 -27.66 -10.80
CA GLY A 242 -13.67 -28.73 -11.24
C GLY A 242 -13.93 -30.06 -10.54
N ARG A 243 -12.89 -30.88 -10.47
CA ARG A 243 -12.91 -32.19 -9.88
C ARG A 243 -11.79 -32.47 -8.90
N ALA A 244 -12.12 -33.15 -7.82
CA ALA A 244 -11.22 -33.70 -6.83
C ALA A 244 -11.65 -35.14 -6.49
N LEU A 245 -11.02 -35.82 -5.56
CA LEU A 245 -11.55 -37.06 -5.03
C LEU A 245 -12.88 -36.79 -4.31
N PRO A 246 -13.88 -37.70 -4.39
CA PRO A 246 -15.15 -37.55 -3.68
C PRO A 246 -14.96 -37.26 -2.20
N GLY A 247 -15.67 -36.26 -1.68
CA GLY A 247 -15.59 -35.85 -0.28
C GLY A 247 -14.39 -34.98 0.09
N SER A 248 -13.51 -34.64 -0.87
CA SER A 248 -12.41 -33.70 -0.63
C SER A 248 -12.93 -32.31 -0.25
N TRP A 249 -12.32 -31.69 0.74
CA TRP A 249 -12.49 -30.28 1.04
C TRP A 249 -11.64 -29.43 0.11
N ILE A 250 -12.25 -28.48 -0.54
CA ILE A 250 -11.58 -27.49 -1.40
C ILE A 250 -11.60 -26.16 -0.66
N VAL A 251 -10.45 -25.60 -0.38
CA VAL A 251 -10.29 -24.34 0.35
C VAL A 251 -9.56 -23.33 -0.53
N CYS A 252 -10.11 -22.12 -0.61
CA CYS A 252 -9.45 -20.98 -1.20
C CYS A 252 -8.57 -20.27 -0.15
N ALA A 253 -7.43 -19.72 -0.55
CA ALA A 253 -6.56 -18.95 0.33
C ALA A 253 -7.27 -17.74 0.97
N THR A 254 -8.35 -17.25 0.37
CA THR A 254 -9.22 -16.16 0.88
C THR A 254 -10.32 -16.61 1.85
N GLY A 255 -10.32 -17.90 2.22
CA GLY A 255 -11.17 -18.46 3.27
C GLY A 255 -12.49 -19.10 2.79
N GLU A 256 -12.83 -19.03 1.51
CA GLU A 256 -13.96 -19.75 0.95
C GLU A 256 -13.64 -21.24 0.88
N LEU A 257 -14.65 -22.08 1.17
CA LEU A 257 -14.47 -23.52 1.16
C LEU A 257 -15.73 -24.25 0.69
N VAL A 258 -15.54 -25.44 0.13
CA VAL A 258 -16.63 -26.34 -0.32
C VAL A 258 -16.15 -27.80 -0.26
N GLN A 259 -17.07 -28.71 -0.08
CA GLN A 259 -16.79 -30.16 -0.17
C GLN A 259 -17.19 -30.69 -1.54
N ALA A 260 -16.28 -31.44 -2.18
CA ALA A 260 -16.59 -32.15 -3.43
C ALA A 260 -17.68 -33.21 -3.23
N ASP A 261 -18.60 -33.28 -4.17
CA ASP A 261 -19.72 -34.21 -4.13
C ASP A 261 -19.30 -35.70 -4.27
N GLY A 262 -20.29 -36.64 -4.24
CA GLY A 262 -20.04 -38.06 -4.41
C GLY A 262 -19.46 -38.46 -5.78
N GLY A 263 -19.54 -37.58 -6.77
CA GLY A 263 -18.93 -37.72 -8.10
C GLY A 263 -17.54 -37.02 -8.19
N GLY A 264 -17.11 -36.36 -7.12
CA GLY A 264 -15.87 -35.62 -7.06
C GLY A 264 -15.94 -34.21 -7.67
N ASN A 265 -17.14 -33.71 -8.00
CA ASN A 265 -17.28 -32.37 -8.55
C ASN A 265 -17.33 -31.33 -7.42
N PHE A 266 -16.74 -30.16 -7.64
CA PHE A 266 -16.87 -29.04 -6.74
C PHE A 266 -17.21 -27.75 -7.50
N SER A 267 -17.80 -26.78 -6.79
CA SER A 267 -18.08 -25.45 -7.28
C SER A 267 -17.95 -24.47 -6.12
N LEU A 268 -16.98 -23.57 -6.22
CA LEU A 268 -16.65 -22.56 -5.22
C LEU A 268 -16.91 -21.18 -5.81
N GLU A 269 -17.56 -20.31 -5.07
CA GLU A 269 -17.76 -18.92 -5.44
C GLU A 269 -16.75 -18.05 -4.71
N VAL A 270 -16.07 -17.16 -5.46
CA VAL A 270 -15.14 -16.15 -4.94
C VAL A 270 -15.65 -14.75 -5.26
N ALA A 271 -15.26 -13.76 -4.46
CA ALA A 271 -15.89 -12.43 -4.44
C ALA A 271 -15.81 -11.67 -5.76
N ALA A 272 -14.79 -11.93 -6.59
CA ALA A 272 -14.56 -11.19 -7.84
C ALA A 272 -13.63 -11.96 -8.78
N PRO A 273 -13.53 -11.58 -10.07
CA PRO A 273 -12.45 -12.02 -10.95
C PRO A 273 -11.07 -11.70 -10.36
N GLY A 274 -10.13 -12.61 -10.51
CA GLY A 274 -8.76 -12.44 -9.96
C GLY A 274 -8.00 -13.75 -9.93
N THR A 275 -6.80 -13.73 -9.37
CA THR A 275 -5.96 -14.92 -9.21
C THR A 275 -6.06 -15.45 -7.78
N TYR A 276 -6.35 -16.73 -7.64
CA TYR A 276 -6.60 -17.42 -6.38
C TYR A 276 -5.71 -18.66 -6.23
N ALA A 277 -5.37 -19.00 -4.99
CA ALA A 277 -4.76 -20.28 -4.65
C ALA A 277 -5.82 -21.22 -4.04
N LEU A 278 -5.87 -22.44 -4.50
CA LEU A 278 -6.78 -23.45 -4.01
C LEU A 278 -6.04 -24.67 -3.46
N LYS A 279 -6.60 -25.27 -2.43
CA LYS A 279 -6.08 -26.50 -1.80
C LYS A 279 -7.19 -27.53 -1.68
N ALA A 280 -6.91 -28.78 -2.03
CA ALA A 280 -7.80 -29.92 -1.79
C ALA A 280 -7.25 -30.82 -0.68
N MET A 281 -8.09 -31.20 0.28
CA MET A 281 -7.76 -32.00 1.44
C MET A 281 -8.74 -33.17 1.61
N LEU A 282 -8.20 -34.36 1.91
CA LEU A 282 -8.99 -35.55 2.18
C LEU A 282 -8.26 -36.49 3.14
N ASP A 283 -9.00 -37.17 4.03
CA ASP A 283 -8.44 -38.16 4.95
C ASP A 283 -7.62 -39.23 4.21
N GLY A 284 -6.44 -39.53 4.73
CA GLY A 284 -5.53 -40.53 4.15
C GLY A 284 -4.89 -40.12 2.83
N ARG A 285 -4.96 -38.85 2.45
CA ARG A 285 -4.42 -38.31 1.22
C ARG A 285 -3.49 -37.09 1.50
N ALA A 286 -2.47 -36.95 0.65
CA ALA A 286 -1.67 -35.73 0.61
C ALA A 286 -2.52 -34.56 0.10
N ASP A 287 -2.26 -33.38 0.63
CA ASP A 287 -2.90 -32.15 0.14
C ASP A 287 -2.46 -31.88 -1.30
N ALA A 288 -3.42 -31.49 -2.14
CA ALA A 288 -3.14 -31.07 -3.50
C ALA A 288 -3.40 -29.56 -3.68
N PHE A 289 -2.60 -28.90 -4.52
CA PHE A 289 -2.62 -27.45 -4.68
C PHE A 289 -2.81 -27.04 -6.13
N LEU A 290 -3.59 -25.98 -6.32
CA LEU A 290 -3.64 -25.20 -7.54
C LEU A 290 -3.28 -23.75 -7.15
N PRO A 291 -2.03 -23.41 -7.30
CA PRO A 291 -1.50 -22.20 -6.72
C PRO A 291 -1.89 -20.91 -7.45
N GLN A 292 -2.19 -20.95 -8.76
CA GLN A 292 -2.61 -19.80 -9.59
C GLN A 292 -3.81 -20.18 -10.44
N VAL A 293 -4.98 -19.94 -9.92
CA VAL A 293 -6.21 -20.10 -10.66
C VAL A 293 -6.76 -18.72 -10.98
N VAL A 294 -6.84 -18.40 -12.26
CA VAL A 294 -7.48 -17.17 -12.71
C VAL A 294 -9.00 -17.42 -12.73
N ALA A 295 -9.73 -16.72 -11.88
CA ALA A 295 -11.17 -16.80 -11.78
C ALA A 295 -11.87 -15.80 -12.73
N PRO A 296 -12.95 -16.20 -13.43
CA PRO A 296 -13.62 -17.51 -13.38
C PRO A 296 -12.82 -18.64 -14.02
N ALA A 297 -12.95 -19.86 -13.51
CA ALA A 297 -12.30 -21.03 -14.10
C ALA A 297 -13.17 -22.28 -13.97
N GLU A 298 -13.13 -23.11 -15.00
CA GLU A 298 -13.83 -24.38 -15.06
C GLU A 298 -12.82 -25.52 -15.31
N ASN A 299 -13.28 -26.74 -15.05
CA ASN A 299 -12.52 -27.97 -15.32
C ASN A 299 -11.19 -28.08 -14.54
N LEU A 300 -11.07 -27.42 -13.39
CA LEU A 300 -9.94 -27.56 -12.50
C LEU A 300 -9.79 -29.00 -12.03
N GLN A 301 -8.56 -29.48 -11.88
CA GLN A 301 -8.28 -30.87 -11.51
C GLN A 301 -7.31 -30.95 -10.35
N PHE A 302 -7.72 -31.62 -9.26
CA PHE A 302 -6.86 -31.95 -8.14
C PHE A 302 -6.42 -33.42 -8.20
N ARG A 303 -5.12 -33.66 -7.99
CA ARG A 303 -4.54 -34.99 -7.88
C ARG A 303 -3.98 -35.16 -6.48
N GLN A 304 -4.55 -36.10 -5.71
CA GLN A 304 -4.19 -36.35 -4.32
C GLN A 304 -3.60 -37.74 -4.17
N GLU A 305 -2.33 -37.82 -3.81
CA GLU A 305 -1.63 -39.08 -3.59
C GLU A 305 -1.99 -39.67 -2.20
N PRO A 306 -1.91 -41.01 -2.03
CA PRO A 306 -2.12 -41.64 -0.73
C PRO A 306 -1.11 -41.17 0.33
N GLU A 307 -1.59 -40.75 1.50
CA GLU A 307 -0.78 -40.37 2.67
C GLU A 307 -1.45 -40.92 3.95
N PRO A 308 -1.19 -42.18 4.34
CA PRO A 308 -1.79 -42.79 5.52
C PRO A 308 -1.47 -41.97 6.79
N GLY A 309 -2.47 -41.78 7.66
CA GLY A 309 -2.36 -41.02 8.90
C GLY A 309 -2.65 -39.55 8.76
N ARG A 310 -2.81 -39.02 7.55
CA ARG A 310 -3.32 -37.65 7.32
C ARG A 310 -4.79 -37.60 7.68
N ARG A 311 -5.20 -36.60 8.44
CA ARG A 311 -6.60 -36.36 8.83
C ARG A 311 -7.00 -34.94 8.45
N VAL A 312 -8.25 -34.78 8.12
CA VAL A 312 -8.86 -33.46 7.92
C VAL A 312 -9.65 -33.09 9.17
N VAL A 313 -9.35 -31.96 9.73
CA VAL A 313 -10.05 -31.36 10.86
C VAL A 313 -10.95 -30.25 10.34
N HIS A 314 -12.23 -30.31 10.73
CA HIS A 314 -13.25 -29.36 10.33
C HIS A 314 -13.95 -28.81 11.58
N GLY A 315 -14.25 -27.51 11.57
CA GLY A 315 -14.96 -26.86 12.67
C GLY A 315 -15.43 -25.45 12.34
N PHE A 316 -15.89 -24.73 13.37
CA PHE A 316 -16.46 -23.40 13.22
C PHE A 316 -15.94 -22.45 14.28
N THR A 317 -15.77 -21.18 13.89
CA THR A 317 -15.47 -20.06 14.78
C THR A 317 -16.54 -18.98 14.66
N ASP A 318 -16.57 -18.07 15.63
CA ASP A 318 -17.43 -16.88 15.55
C ASP A 318 -16.79 -15.81 14.64
N GLY A 319 -17.12 -15.86 13.35
CA GLY A 319 -16.60 -14.94 12.34
C GLY A 319 -15.11 -15.15 12.03
N TYR A 320 -14.39 -14.06 11.75
CA TYR A 320 -12.95 -14.09 11.54
C TYR A 320 -12.21 -14.41 12.83
N ALA A 321 -11.33 -15.38 12.79
CA ALA A 321 -10.57 -15.81 13.96
C ALA A 321 -9.16 -16.27 13.59
N LEU A 322 -8.25 -16.04 14.52
CA LEU A 322 -6.93 -16.62 14.56
C LEU A 322 -6.99 -17.89 15.39
N LEU A 323 -6.58 -19.00 14.82
CA LEU A 323 -6.50 -20.28 15.49
C LEU A 323 -5.03 -20.62 15.74
N ARG A 324 -4.68 -20.99 16.97
CA ARG A 324 -3.42 -21.66 17.28
C ARG A 324 -3.64 -23.14 17.35
N ILE A 325 -2.84 -23.88 16.60
CA ILE A 325 -3.02 -25.33 16.47
C ILE A 325 -1.74 -26.06 16.86
N THR A 326 -1.86 -27.00 17.78
CA THR A 326 -0.79 -27.94 18.12
C THR A 326 -1.19 -29.36 17.72
N ASP A 327 -0.25 -30.09 17.16
CA ASP A 327 -0.41 -31.50 16.84
C ASP A 327 0.57 -32.31 17.72
N ASP A 328 0.03 -33.16 18.61
CA ASP A 328 0.80 -33.90 19.62
C ASP A 328 1.77 -33.04 20.46
N GLY A 329 1.34 -31.80 20.79
CA GLY A 329 2.14 -30.84 21.54
C GLY A 329 3.19 -30.07 20.70
N THR A 330 3.27 -30.37 19.41
CA THR A 330 4.11 -29.62 18.48
C THR A 330 3.27 -28.59 17.73
N PRO A 331 3.67 -27.32 17.69
CA PRO A 331 2.96 -26.32 16.90
C PRO A 331 2.87 -26.71 15.43
N VAL A 332 1.64 -26.71 14.90
CA VAL A 332 1.41 -26.86 13.46
C VAL A 332 1.67 -25.51 12.83
N ARG A 333 2.51 -25.46 11.82
CA ARG A 333 2.83 -24.23 11.14
C ARG A 333 1.66 -23.79 10.26
N ALA A 334 1.25 -22.54 10.38
CA ALA A 334 0.18 -21.95 9.59
C ALA A 334 0.38 -22.14 8.08
N PHE A 335 1.63 -22.17 7.66
CA PHE A 335 2.00 -22.44 6.28
C PHE A 335 1.59 -23.83 5.78
N ASP A 336 1.36 -24.80 6.64
CA ASP A 336 0.90 -26.13 6.21
C ASP A 336 -0.55 -26.15 5.74
N LEU A 337 -1.33 -25.10 5.98
CA LEU A 337 -2.74 -25.00 5.55
C LEU A 337 -2.92 -24.29 4.21
N ASN A 338 -2.35 -23.11 4.13
CA ASN A 338 -2.29 -22.32 2.91
C ASN A 338 -0.92 -22.44 2.27
N GLY A 339 0.01 -23.06 2.94
CA GLY A 339 1.38 -22.74 2.89
C GLY A 339 2.26 -23.59 2.03
N THR A 340 1.86 -24.78 1.67
CA THR A 340 2.66 -25.52 0.68
C THR A 340 2.49 -24.84 -0.68
N ALA A 341 1.39 -24.15 -0.93
CA ALA A 341 1.27 -23.28 -2.07
C ALA A 341 2.27 -22.12 -2.00
N PHE A 342 2.49 -21.54 -0.84
CA PHE A 342 3.48 -20.49 -0.62
C PHE A 342 4.90 -21.06 -0.50
N GLY A 343 5.08 -22.19 0.18
CA GLY A 343 6.39 -22.84 0.37
C GLY A 343 7.08 -23.32 -0.89
N SER A 344 6.33 -23.70 -1.93
CA SER A 344 6.90 -24.10 -3.21
C SER A 344 7.41 -22.95 -4.07
N LEU A 345 7.05 -21.72 -3.73
CA LEU A 345 7.31 -20.54 -4.54
C LEU A 345 8.39 -19.64 -3.97
N VAL A 346 8.79 -19.89 -2.75
CA VAL A 346 9.81 -19.13 -2.07
C VAL A 346 11.16 -19.75 -2.37
N LYS A 347 12.14 -18.89 -2.67
CA LYS A 347 13.52 -19.31 -2.92
C LYS A 347 14.01 -20.16 -1.74
N PRO A 348 14.64 -21.32 -1.97
CA PRO A 348 15.27 -22.11 -0.92
C PRO A 348 16.25 -21.25 -0.13
N GLY A 349 16.07 -21.15 1.20
CA GLY A 349 16.95 -20.39 2.07
C GLY A 349 16.33 -19.14 2.70
N PHE A 350 15.13 -18.72 2.31
CA PHE A 350 14.40 -17.69 3.05
C PHE A 350 13.71 -18.30 4.27
N TRP A 351 13.90 -17.64 5.42
CA TRP A 351 13.30 -18.03 6.68
C TRP A 351 11.84 -17.59 6.70
N TYR A 352 10.94 -18.57 6.80
CA TYR A 352 9.59 -18.31 7.25
C TYR A 352 9.62 -18.20 8.77
N GLU A 353 9.13 -17.09 9.29
CA GLU A 353 8.81 -17.04 10.70
C GLU A 353 7.74 -18.09 10.95
N ASN A 354 7.95 -18.94 11.97
CA ASN A 354 7.04 -19.99 12.36
C ASN A 354 5.79 -19.36 12.96
N SER A 355 4.78 -19.02 12.14
CA SER A 355 3.49 -18.69 12.70
C SER A 355 2.71 -19.98 12.93
N GLU A 356 2.39 -20.24 14.19
CA GLU A 356 1.50 -21.32 14.64
C GLU A 356 0.03 -20.95 14.43
N ASN A 357 -0.24 -19.93 13.65
CA ASN A 357 -1.52 -19.25 13.53
C ASN A 357 -2.22 -19.62 12.26
N PHE A 358 -3.51 -19.91 12.33
CA PHE A 358 -4.36 -20.22 11.21
C PHE A 358 -5.50 -19.23 11.12
N TRP A 359 -5.82 -18.81 9.92
CA TRP A 359 -6.90 -17.87 9.67
C TRP A 359 -8.20 -18.63 9.35
N SER A 360 -9.28 -18.20 9.99
CA SER A 360 -10.61 -18.73 9.79
C SER A 360 -11.62 -17.61 9.50
N ARG A 361 -12.64 -17.93 8.76
CA ARG A 361 -13.81 -17.08 8.51
C ARG A 361 -15.08 -17.85 8.82
N GLY A 362 -15.32 -18.12 10.10
CA GLY A 362 -16.42 -18.95 10.56
C GLY A 362 -16.09 -20.44 10.43
N GLU A 363 -16.30 -21.01 9.27
CA GLU A 363 -15.94 -22.39 8.99
C GLU A 363 -14.46 -22.54 8.69
N TYR A 364 -13.79 -23.55 9.24
CA TYR A 364 -12.39 -23.85 8.97
C TYR A 364 -12.17 -25.32 8.67
N VAL A 365 -11.19 -25.59 7.81
CA VAL A 365 -10.73 -26.93 7.46
C VAL A 365 -9.21 -26.92 7.34
N PHE A 366 -8.54 -27.88 7.96
CA PHE A 366 -7.10 -28.07 7.81
C PHE A 366 -6.71 -29.56 7.90
N SER A 367 -5.53 -29.87 7.41
CA SER A 367 -4.97 -31.22 7.49
C SER A 367 -3.93 -31.30 8.60
N ALA A 368 -3.97 -32.35 9.42
CA ALA A 368 -3.06 -32.61 10.50
C ALA A 368 -2.67 -34.09 10.61
N ARG A 369 -1.61 -34.37 11.39
CA ARG A 369 -1.20 -35.70 11.81
C ARG A 369 -1.26 -35.74 13.34
N GLY A 370 -2.01 -36.62 13.93
CA GLY A 370 -2.06 -36.79 15.38
C GLY A 370 -3.23 -36.09 16.07
N LYS A 371 -3.06 -35.74 17.35
CA LYS A 371 -4.09 -35.09 18.18
C LYS A 371 -3.95 -33.57 18.08
N VAL A 372 -5.03 -32.90 17.76
CA VAL A 372 -5.05 -31.46 17.54
C VAL A 372 -5.69 -30.74 18.72
N GLU A 373 -5.02 -29.71 19.22
CA GLU A 373 -5.56 -28.74 20.17
C GLU A 373 -5.71 -27.38 19.50
N ILE A 374 -6.87 -26.74 19.66
CA ILE A 374 -7.21 -25.46 19.07
C ILE A 374 -7.35 -24.42 20.18
N GLN A 375 -6.67 -23.30 20.05
CA GLN A 375 -6.78 -22.16 20.96
C GLN A 375 -7.22 -20.92 20.20
N THR A 376 -8.11 -20.12 20.78
CA THR A 376 -8.57 -18.83 20.25
C THR A 376 -8.10 -17.69 21.14
N GLU A 377 -7.78 -16.52 20.57
CA GLU A 377 -7.38 -15.34 21.35
C GLU A 377 -8.53 -14.31 21.44
N PRO A 378 -9.01 -13.96 22.65
CA PRO A 378 -10.25 -13.20 22.82
C PRO A 378 -10.12 -11.69 23.12
N TYR A 379 -8.90 -11.12 23.35
CA TYR A 379 -8.77 -9.80 24.01
C TYR A 379 -9.10 -8.56 23.17
N HIS A 380 -9.14 -8.65 21.83
CA HIS A 380 -9.37 -7.48 20.99
C HIS A 380 -10.79 -6.88 21.13
N LYS A 381 -11.81 -7.68 21.49
CA LYS A 381 -13.18 -7.20 21.69
C LYS A 381 -13.27 -6.15 22.81
N SER A 382 -12.51 -6.33 23.90
CA SER A 382 -12.51 -5.38 25.02
C SER A 382 -11.81 -4.05 24.65
N LEU A 383 -10.81 -4.08 23.78
CA LEU A 383 -10.13 -2.89 23.27
C LEU A 383 -11.04 -2.09 22.30
N ARG A 384 -11.74 -2.78 21.38
CA ARG A 384 -12.74 -2.14 20.51
C ARG A 384 -13.85 -1.46 21.30
N ALA A 385 -14.31 -2.07 22.38
CA ALA A 385 -15.31 -1.48 23.28
C ALA A 385 -14.83 -0.18 23.94
N LYS A 386 -13.52 0.06 23.98
CA LYS A 386 -12.88 1.29 24.46
C LYS A 386 -12.42 2.20 23.31
N ASN A 387 -12.89 1.98 22.09
CA ASN A 387 -12.53 2.74 20.90
C ASN A 387 -11.04 2.66 20.51
N TRP A 388 -10.36 1.56 20.87
CA TRP A 388 -9.01 1.24 20.45
C TRP A 388 -9.04 0.22 19.31
N PHE A 389 -8.51 0.60 18.16
CA PHE A 389 -8.54 -0.19 16.92
C PHE A 389 -7.14 -0.54 16.46
N LYS A 390 -6.90 -1.85 16.27
CA LYS A 390 -5.62 -2.41 15.84
C LYS A 390 -5.42 -2.28 14.33
N GLY A 391 -4.23 -1.90 13.88
CA GLY A 391 -3.93 -1.85 12.46
C GLY A 391 -2.45 -1.81 12.13
N ASP A 392 -2.20 -1.77 10.83
CA ASP A 392 -0.88 -1.72 10.23
C ASP A 392 -0.92 -0.81 8.99
N PHE A 393 0.08 0.04 8.82
CA PHE A 393 0.21 0.92 7.67
C PHE A 393 1.46 0.63 6.83
N HIS A 394 2.17 -0.45 7.15
CA HIS A 394 3.37 -0.87 6.47
C HIS A 394 3.32 -2.38 6.19
N ALA A 395 2.48 -2.75 5.24
CA ALA A 395 2.36 -4.11 4.73
C ALA A 395 2.49 -4.10 3.21
N HIS A 396 3.45 -4.84 2.68
CA HIS A 396 3.71 -4.92 1.25
C HIS A 396 2.87 -6.02 0.60
N ILE A 397 2.18 -5.71 -0.47
CA ILE A 397 1.52 -6.73 -1.29
C ILE A 397 2.58 -7.57 -2.01
N ILE A 398 3.67 -6.92 -2.42
CA ILE A 398 4.81 -7.59 -3.04
C ILE A 398 6.11 -6.95 -2.58
N HIS A 399 7.05 -7.78 -2.16
CA HIS A 399 8.40 -7.37 -1.73
C HIS A 399 9.49 -8.18 -2.45
N GLY A 400 9.27 -8.61 -3.67
CA GLY A 400 10.22 -9.42 -4.43
C GLY A 400 9.68 -9.94 -5.75
N GLU A 401 10.29 -10.99 -6.28
CA GLU A 401 9.93 -11.56 -7.59
C GLU A 401 8.78 -12.58 -7.56
N ASN A 402 8.23 -12.90 -6.39
CA ASN A 402 7.21 -13.93 -6.22
C ASN A 402 5.80 -13.34 -6.17
N PHE A 403 5.03 -13.59 -7.21
CA PHE A 403 3.74 -12.96 -7.53
C PHE A 403 2.51 -13.54 -6.85
N TYR A 404 2.71 -14.57 -6.06
CA TYR A 404 1.62 -15.31 -5.45
C TYR A 404 0.82 -14.49 -4.48
N CYS A 405 1.50 -13.57 -3.89
CA CYS A 405 1.08 -12.94 -2.68
C CYS A 405 0.54 -11.53 -2.92
N GLY A 406 0.62 -11.03 -4.12
CA GLY A 406 0.02 -9.78 -4.52
C GLY A 406 -1.51 -9.79 -4.51
N ASN A 407 -2.10 -10.53 -3.59
CA ASN A 407 -3.53 -10.74 -3.53
C ASN A 407 -4.12 -9.96 -2.36
N VAL A 408 -4.67 -8.78 -2.66
CA VAL A 408 -5.32 -7.91 -1.66
C VAL A 408 -6.36 -8.65 -0.82
N PRO A 409 -7.23 -9.52 -1.38
CA PRO A 409 -8.15 -10.32 -0.59
C PRO A 409 -7.49 -11.21 0.45
N LEU A 410 -6.37 -11.83 0.11
CA LEU A 410 -5.62 -12.67 1.05
C LEU A 410 -5.06 -11.85 2.22
N TYR A 411 -4.49 -10.67 1.95
CA TYR A 411 -4.03 -9.76 2.99
C TYR A 411 -5.18 -9.32 3.90
N ALA A 412 -6.31 -8.93 3.33
CA ALA A 412 -7.48 -8.54 4.10
C ALA A 412 -8.02 -9.70 4.95
N PHE A 413 -8.05 -10.90 4.40
CA PHE A 413 -8.47 -12.10 5.14
C PHE A 413 -7.54 -12.38 6.32
N ALA A 414 -6.23 -12.42 6.09
CA ALA A 414 -5.23 -12.65 7.14
C ALA A 414 -5.30 -11.57 8.23
N ALA A 415 -5.33 -10.30 7.84
CA ALA A 415 -5.42 -9.19 8.78
C ALA A 415 -6.69 -9.28 9.64
N ARG A 416 -7.85 -9.54 9.04
CA ARG A 416 -9.11 -9.69 9.78
C ARG A 416 -9.09 -10.89 10.74
N ALA A 417 -8.50 -12.00 10.33
CA ALA A 417 -8.36 -13.19 11.18
C ALA A 417 -7.41 -12.93 12.36
N GLU A 418 -6.40 -12.09 12.18
CA GLU A 418 -5.49 -11.63 13.23
C GLU A 418 -6.01 -10.39 13.99
N HIS A 419 -7.32 -10.09 13.83
CA HIS A 419 -8.03 -9.03 14.53
C HIS A 419 -7.51 -7.61 14.27
N TYR A 420 -6.99 -7.38 13.05
CA TYR A 420 -6.76 -6.03 12.58
C TYR A 420 -8.09 -5.38 12.21
N ASP A 421 -8.25 -4.12 12.58
CA ASP A 421 -9.40 -3.28 12.25
C ASP A 421 -9.13 -2.43 11.03
N TRP A 422 -7.85 -2.14 10.76
CA TRP A 422 -7.43 -1.36 9.60
C TRP A 422 -6.08 -1.83 9.07
N LEU A 423 -5.93 -1.74 7.75
CA LEU A 423 -4.73 -2.15 7.05
C LEU A 423 -4.47 -1.22 5.86
N TYR A 424 -3.24 -0.80 5.70
CA TYR A 424 -2.75 -0.17 4.48
C TYR A 424 -1.82 -1.14 3.75
N CYS A 425 -2.12 -1.38 2.47
CA CYS A 425 -1.31 -2.22 1.61
C CYS A 425 -0.45 -1.35 0.70
N ALA A 426 0.86 -1.49 0.82
CA ALA A 426 1.81 -0.75 0.01
C ALA A 426 2.04 -1.40 -1.37
N GLU A 427 2.30 -0.56 -2.37
CA GLU A 427 2.79 -0.94 -3.70
C GLU A 427 1.85 -1.84 -4.52
N ALA A 428 0.54 -1.75 -4.24
CA ALA A 428 -0.45 -2.54 -4.95
C ALA A 428 -0.58 -2.18 -6.43
N HIS A 429 -0.33 -0.91 -6.77
CA HIS A 429 -0.42 -0.41 -8.15
C HIS A 429 0.85 -0.65 -8.97
N GLU A 430 2.00 -0.80 -8.34
CA GLU A 430 3.27 -1.00 -9.07
C GLU A 430 3.42 -2.39 -9.66
N ASN A 431 2.50 -3.30 -9.34
CA ASN A 431 2.66 -4.67 -9.73
C ASN A 431 1.71 -5.10 -10.84
N THR A 432 2.19 -5.00 -12.04
CA THR A 432 1.55 -5.46 -13.29
C THR A 432 1.31 -6.95 -13.38
N ARG A 433 1.95 -7.71 -12.51
CA ARG A 433 1.75 -9.14 -12.47
C ARG A 433 0.51 -9.52 -11.67
N VAL A 434 0.00 -8.62 -10.82
CA VAL A 434 -1.31 -8.72 -10.22
C VAL A 434 -2.30 -8.04 -11.16
N LYS A 435 -2.85 -8.78 -12.09
CA LYS A 435 -3.94 -8.33 -12.98
C LYS A 435 -5.23 -8.13 -12.17
N SER A 436 -5.17 -7.29 -11.13
CA SER A 436 -6.29 -6.99 -10.25
C SER A 436 -6.45 -5.49 -10.15
N ASP A 437 -7.63 -5.04 -9.82
CA ASP A 437 -7.94 -3.66 -9.48
C ASP A 437 -7.82 -3.50 -7.96
N PRO A 438 -6.65 -3.07 -7.44
CA PRO A 438 -6.45 -3.04 -5.99
C PRO A 438 -7.34 -2.02 -5.29
N GLU A 439 -7.69 -0.92 -5.94
CA GLU A 439 -8.61 0.05 -5.34
C GLU A 439 -10.05 -0.46 -5.25
N LYS A 440 -10.49 -1.24 -6.22
CA LYS A 440 -11.79 -1.88 -6.16
C LYS A 440 -11.83 -2.92 -5.03
N TRP A 441 -10.74 -3.64 -4.81
CA TRP A 441 -10.61 -4.51 -3.66
C TRP A 441 -10.73 -3.75 -2.34
N THR A 442 -10.12 -2.55 -2.23
CA THR A 442 -10.26 -1.76 -1.00
C THR A 442 -11.71 -1.37 -0.74
N GLN A 443 -12.47 -1.02 -1.78
CA GLN A 443 -13.89 -0.72 -1.65
C GLN A 443 -14.72 -1.96 -1.28
N LEU A 444 -14.48 -3.08 -1.95
CA LEU A 444 -15.23 -4.32 -1.76
C LEU A 444 -14.99 -4.95 -0.38
N LEU A 445 -13.77 -4.86 0.14
CA LEU A 445 -13.34 -5.52 1.38
C LEU A 445 -13.41 -4.60 2.60
N SER A 446 -13.54 -3.29 2.42
CA SER A 446 -13.77 -2.38 3.54
C SER A 446 -15.23 -2.39 3.99
N GLY A 447 -15.43 -2.17 5.27
CA GLY A 447 -16.74 -2.10 5.91
C GLY A 447 -16.65 -1.41 7.27
N PRO A 448 -17.74 -1.39 8.05
CA PRO A 448 -17.77 -0.72 9.35
C PRO A 448 -16.78 -1.33 10.37
N ASP A 449 -16.41 -2.60 10.18
CA ASP A 449 -15.55 -3.35 11.11
C ASP A 449 -14.11 -3.48 10.60
N PHE A 450 -13.82 -3.05 9.39
CA PHE A 450 -12.51 -3.18 8.78
C PHE A 450 -12.27 -2.13 7.70
N LEU A 451 -11.18 -1.39 7.81
CA LEU A 451 -10.77 -0.38 6.84
C LEU A 451 -9.53 -0.87 6.07
N LEU A 452 -9.67 -1.09 4.78
CA LEU A 452 -8.56 -1.39 3.88
C LEU A 452 -8.24 -0.17 3.02
N ARG A 453 -6.97 0.18 2.90
CA ARG A 453 -6.48 1.28 2.07
C ARG A 453 -5.22 0.86 1.34
N LEU A 454 -4.89 1.63 0.33
CA LEU A 454 -3.61 1.55 -0.36
C LEU A 454 -2.73 2.71 0.06
N ASN A 455 -1.45 2.45 0.21
CA ASN A 455 -0.43 3.46 0.41
C ASN A 455 0.86 3.02 -0.29
N ARG A 456 1.93 3.75 -0.02
CA ARG A 456 3.27 3.40 -0.46
C ARG A 456 4.26 3.68 0.65
N GLU A 457 5.25 2.82 0.78
CA GLU A 457 6.44 3.13 1.56
C GLU A 457 7.29 4.12 0.75
N PHE A 458 7.29 5.39 1.19
CA PHE A 458 7.78 6.47 0.38
C PHE A 458 8.25 7.68 1.21
N PRO A 459 9.49 8.14 1.02
CA PRO A 459 10.53 7.56 0.18
C PRO A 459 11.02 6.19 0.68
N LYS A 460 11.58 5.40 -0.24
CA LYS A 460 12.15 4.08 0.02
C LYS A 460 13.52 4.00 -0.62
N ASN A 461 14.56 4.34 0.12
CA ASN A 461 15.94 4.31 -0.39
C ASN A 461 16.96 4.27 0.74
N GLY A 462 18.25 4.30 0.40
CA GLY A 462 19.37 4.23 1.35
C GLY A 462 19.41 5.31 2.45
N ASN A 463 18.53 6.29 2.42
CA ASN A 463 18.45 7.37 3.41
C ASN A 463 17.32 7.19 4.42
N GLY A 464 16.59 6.09 4.37
CA GLY A 464 15.48 5.77 5.27
C GLY A 464 14.17 5.54 4.51
N HIS A 465 13.24 4.93 5.20
CA HIS A 465 11.93 4.62 4.68
C HIS A 465 10.85 5.35 5.46
N VAL A 466 9.82 5.82 4.77
CA VAL A 466 8.69 6.51 5.38
C VAL A 466 7.39 5.84 4.98
N GLY A 467 6.68 5.30 5.97
CA GLY A 467 5.28 4.94 5.83
C GLY A 467 4.41 6.19 5.87
N ASN A 468 3.27 6.15 5.24
CA ASN A 468 2.31 7.24 5.29
C ASN A 468 0.89 6.72 5.52
N ILE A 469 0.06 7.55 6.14
CA ILE A 469 -1.34 7.26 6.41
C ILE A 469 -2.17 8.42 5.87
N GLY A 470 -3.17 8.12 5.03
CA GLY A 470 -4.03 9.12 4.41
C GLY A 470 -3.52 9.69 3.09
N LEU A 471 -2.38 9.21 2.58
CA LEU A 471 -1.92 9.51 1.23
C LEU A 471 -2.11 8.27 0.35
N SER A 472 -2.84 8.40 -0.75
CA SER A 472 -3.00 7.27 -1.66
C SER A 472 -1.68 6.92 -2.35
N GLU A 473 -1.50 5.68 -2.73
CA GLU A 473 -0.34 5.21 -3.46
C GLU A 473 -0.07 6.04 -4.73
N LEU A 474 -1.12 6.43 -5.44
CA LEU A 474 -1.01 7.23 -6.66
C LEU A 474 -0.41 8.61 -6.41
N HIS A 475 -0.75 9.26 -5.31
CA HIS A 475 -0.19 10.56 -4.93
C HIS A 475 1.27 10.44 -4.46
N ALA A 476 1.66 9.27 -3.96
CA ALA A 476 3.03 9.01 -3.55
C ALA A 476 4.00 8.76 -4.73
N HIS A 477 3.50 8.64 -5.94
CA HIS A 477 4.32 8.48 -7.15
C HIS A 477 4.99 9.78 -7.57
N VAL A 478 6.00 10.15 -6.88
CA VAL A 478 6.88 11.26 -7.26
C VAL A 478 8.28 10.70 -7.46
N ALA A 479 8.82 10.82 -8.67
CA ALA A 479 10.20 10.44 -8.94
C ALA A 479 11.15 11.44 -8.29
N TYR A 480 12.06 10.94 -7.45
CA TYR A 480 12.98 11.77 -6.67
C TYR A 480 14.42 11.64 -7.14
N ASP A 481 15.17 12.71 -6.96
CA ASP A 481 16.60 12.63 -6.81
C ASP A 481 16.90 12.20 -5.36
N TRP A 482 17.07 10.92 -5.17
CA TRP A 482 17.19 10.26 -3.88
C TRP A 482 18.48 10.56 -3.13
N GLU A 483 19.45 11.20 -3.79
CA GLU A 483 20.74 11.51 -3.17
C GLU A 483 20.71 12.78 -2.32
N ALA A 484 19.66 13.60 -2.43
CA ALA A 484 19.58 14.87 -1.72
C ALA A 484 18.67 14.80 -0.49
N VAL A 485 19.22 15.04 0.69
CA VAL A 485 18.49 15.10 1.97
C VAL A 485 17.33 16.12 1.93
N THR A 486 17.50 17.21 1.20
CA THR A 486 16.44 18.21 0.98
C THR A 486 15.18 17.64 0.36
N ASN A 487 15.26 16.54 -0.37
CA ASN A 487 14.09 15.89 -0.97
C ASN A 487 13.19 15.25 0.07
N TYR A 488 13.73 14.75 1.17
CA TYR A 488 12.91 14.26 2.28
C TYR A 488 12.04 15.38 2.86
N GLU A 489 12.61 16.55 3.15
CA GLU A 489 11.82 17.69 3.63
C GLU A 489 10.65 17.99 2.71
N LEU A 490 10.93 18.10 1.44
CA LEU A 490 9.92 18.41 0.45
C LEU A 490 8.84 17.32 0.40
N THR A 491 9.26 16.06 0.51
CA THR A 491 8.32 14.91 0.59
C THR A 491 7.45 14.98 1.82
N LEU A 492 8.03 15.19 2.99
CA LEU A 492 7.27 15.30 4.23
C LEU A 492 6.31 16.49 4.20
N ARG A 493 6.73 17.62 3.63
CA ARG A 493 5.85 18.79 3.40
C ARG A 493 4.70 18.44 2.44
N TYR A 494 4.99 17.70 1.38
CA TYR A 494 3.97 17.25 0.45
C TYR A 494 2.95 16.33 1.13
N ILE A 495 3.40 15.30 1.85
CA ILE A 495 2.52 14.42 2.62
C ILE A 495 1.65 15.22 3.58
N ALA A 496 2.24 16.16 4.30
CA ALA A 496 1.52 17.02 5.24
C ALA A 496 0.51 17.94 4.54
N SER A 497 0.87 18.53 3.38
CA SER A 497 -0.02 19.40 2.60
C SER A 497 -1.21 18.66 2.02
N ALA A 498 -1.06 17.37 1.73
CA ALA A 498 -2.15 16.48 1.32
C ALA A 498 -3.07 16.06 2.49
N GLY A 499 -2.83 16.58 3.71
CA GLY A 499 -3.60 16.21 4.89
C GLY A 499 -3.21 14.87 5.52
N ALA A 500 -2.29 14.15 4.92
CA ALA A 500 -1.78 12.86 5.38
C ALA A 500 -0.75 12.99 6.52
N VAL A 501 -0.28 11.87 7.04
CA VAL A 501 0.77 11.82 8.05
C VAL A 501 1.89 10.90 7.62
N ALA A 502 3.12 11.36 7.80
CA ALA A 502 4.33 10.58 7.56
C ALA A 502 4.82 9.95 8.87
N VAL A 503 5.24 8.71 8.80
CA VAL A 503 5.85 7.98 9.92
C VAL A 503 7.13 7.32 9.43
N PRO A 504 8.29 7.65 9.99
CA PRO A 504 9.51 6.91 9.73
C PRO A 504 9.35 5.45 10.19
N VAL A 505 9.50 4.51 9.25
CA VAL A 505 9.38 3.08 9.53
C VAL A 505 10.75 2.47 9.73
N HIS A 506 10.85 1.49 10.64
CA HIS A 506 12.09 0.81 11.03
C HIS A 506 13.37 1.71 11.03
N PRO A 507 13.34 2.88 11.69
CA PRO A 507 14.40 3.91 11.59
C PRO A 507 15.78 3.44 12.08
N HIS A 508 15.86 2.27 12.69
CA HIS A 508 17.07 1.67 13.23
C HIS A 508 17.53 0.40 12.51
N TYR A 509 16.93 0.09 11.36
CA TYR A 509 17.36 -1.06 10.57
C TYR A 509 18.77 -0.82 10.03
N GLY A 510 19.76 -1.29 10.76
CA GLY A 510 21.17 -1.13 10.47
C GLY A 510 21.74 -2.36 9.78
N GLY A 511 21.93 -2.26 8.51
CA GLY A 511 22.65 -3.18 7.64
C GLY A 511 22.60 -2.57 6.26
N ASP A 512 23.68 -2.31 5.61
CA ASP A 512 23.75 -1.85 4.22
C ASP A 512 23.42 -0.38 3.93
N GLY A 513 23.58 0.52 4.91
CA GLY A 513 23.43 1.97 4.68
C GLY A 513 21.99 2.48 4.71
N MET A 514 21.00 1.63 4.97
CA MET A 514 19.59 2.01 5.19
C MET A 514 19.32 2.50 6.61
N THR A 515 20.24 3.20 7.21
CA THR A 515 20.02 3.79 8.52
C THR A 515 19.18 5.03 8.33
N GLY A 516 17.99 5.08 8.84
CA GLY A 516 17.12 6.26 8.84
C GLY A 516 17.71 7.51 9.51
N LYS A 517 19.01 7.73 9.33
CA LYS A 517 19.81 8.81 9.92
C LYS A 517 19.31 10.17 9.46
N GLU A 518 18.91 10.26 8.20
CA GLU A 518 18.37 11.48 7.66
C GLU A 518 16.94 11.75 8.13
N VAL A 519 16.13 10.70 8.26
CA VAL A 519 14.80 10.81 8.88
C VAL A 519 14.90 11.37 10.28
N PHE A 520 15.96 11.03 11.00
CA PHE A 520 16.26 11.55 12.31
C PHE A 520 16.42 13.08 12.33
N LEU A 521 17.13 13.64 11.37
CA LEU A 521 17.27 15.09 11.22
C LEU A 521 15.95 15.77 10.91
N TRP A 522 15.07 15.10 10.17
CA TRP A 522 13.76 15.62 9.83
C TRP A 522 12.85 15.78 11.02
N LEU A 523 12.91 14.85 11.96
CA LEU A 523 12.21 14.95 13.23
C LEU A 523 12.63 16.18 14.01
N LEU A 524 13.90 16.58 13.88
CA LEU A 524 14.41 17.79 14.52
C LEU A 524 13.91 19.06 13.85
N CYS A 525 13.75 19.02 12.53
CA CYS A 525 13.32 20.19 11.77
C CYS A 525 11.84 20.47 11.91
N ASN A 526 11.02 19.45 11.90
CA ASN A 526 9.57 19.61 12.11
C ASN A 526 8.93 18.31 12.63
N PRO A 527 8.95 18.07 13.93
CA PRO A 527 8.38 16.85 14.53
C PRO A 527 6.86 16.75 14.35
N GLU A 528 6.18 17.83 13.95
CA GLU A 528 4.74 17.77 13.64
C GLU A 528 4.45 17.05 12.33
N MET A 529 5.42 17.02 11.40
CA MET A 529 5.31 16.23 10.15
C MET A 529 5.45 14.72 10.37
N CYS A 530 6.22 14.31 11.40
CA CYS A 530 6.41 12.93 11.79
C CYS A 530 6.03 12.76 13.27
N PRO A 531 4.74 12.74 13.59
CA PRO A 531 4.27 12.77 14.97
C PRO A 531 4.56 11.49 15.75
N CYS A 532 4.81 10.38 15.06
CA CYS A 532 5.12 9.07 15.63
C CYS A 532 6.34 8.46 14.96
N LEU A 533 6.97 7.51 15.64
CA LEU A 533 8.09 6.70 15.15
C LEU A 533 7.72 5.22 15.23
N ASP A 534 8.09 4.45 14.21
CA ASP A 534 7.98 3.01 14.24
C ASP A 534 9.20 2.37 14.92
N LEU A 535 9.16 2.28 16.23
CA LEU A 535 10.31 1.91 17.07
C LEU A 535 10.45 0.41 17.32
N PHE A 536 9.41 -0.38 17.11
CA PHE A 536 9.34 -1.77 17.54
C PHE A 536 9.20 -2.75 16.37
N TYR A 537 9.94 -2.49 15.31
CA TYR A 537 9.92 -3.30 14.10
C TYR A 537 10.61 -4.66 14.25
N PHE A 538 11.72 -4.75 15.01
CA PHE A 538 12.49 -5.98 15.23
C PHE A 538 12.87 -6.20 16.69
N GLU A 539 12.93 -7.48 17.10
CA GLU A 539 13.43 -7.91 18.39
C GLU A 539 14.89 -7.48 18.66
N ASN A 540 15.66 -7.16 17.62
CA ASN A 540 17.09 -6.88 17.67
C ASN A 540 17.46 -5.40 17.68
N ASN A 541 16.50 -4.50 17.88
CA ASN A 541 16.85 -3.08 18.02
C ASN A 541 17.55 -2.86 19.36
N PRO A 542 18.83 -2.46 19.39
CA PRO A 542 19.63 -2.48 20.61
C PRO A 542 19.15 -1.46 21.65
N ASN A 543 18.45 -0.40 21.30
CA ASN A 543 17.89 0.52 22.30
C ASN A 543 16.84 1.51 21.74
N PRO A 544 15.63 1.06 21.36
CA PRO A 544 14.60 1.96 20.84
C PRO A 544 14.12 2.98 21.88
N LEU A 545 14.16 2.62 23.15
CA LEU A 545 13.68 3.46 24.25
C LEU A 545 14.61 4.65 24.51
N ALA A 546 15.92 4.46 24.49
CA ALA A 546 16.87 5.55 24.76
C ALA A 546 16.71 6.67 23.73
N PHE A 547 16.56 6.31 22.47
CA PHE A 547 16.32 7.26 21.40
C PHE A 547 15.01 8.03 21.59
N TRP A 548 13.93 7.32 21.86
CA TRP A 548 12.62 7.92 22.11
C TRP A 548 12.65 8.86 23.32
N TYR A 549 13.24 8.41 24.44
CA TYR A 549 13.39 9.22 25.66
C TYR A 549 14.23 10.49 25.44
N MET A 550 15.30 10.39 24.66
CA MET A 550 16.12 11.55 24.31
C MET A 550 15.28 12.62 23.58
N LEU A 551 14.46 12.24 22.60
CA LEU A 551 13.59 13.17 21.89
C LEU A 551 12.54 13.77 22.83
N LEU A 552 11.89 12.95 23.65
CA LEU A 552 10.87 13.39 24.62
C LEU A 552 11.44 14.36 25.65
N ASN A 553 12.64 14.08 26.18
CA ASN A 553 13.34 14.93 27.17
C ASN A 553 13.78 16.26 26.56
N ARG A 554 14.02 16.34 25.26
CA ARG A 554 14.25 17.57 24.53
C ARG A 554 12.98 18.39 24.26
N GLY A 555 11.81 17.86 24.68
CA GLY A 555 10.53 18.54 24.57
C GLY A 555 9.76 18.24 23.28
N TYR A 556 10.23 17.34 22.43
CA TYR A 556 9.46 16.89 21.26
C TYR A 556 8.27 16.05 21.70
N ARG A 557 7.14 16.24 21.02
CA ARG A 557 5.97 15.38 21.19
C ARG A 557 6.02 14.30 20.14
N ILE A 558 6.56 13.15 20.48
CA ILE A 558 6.69 11.99 19.60
C ILE A 558 5.95 10.81 20.20
N GLY A 559 4.95 10.30 19.48
CA GLY A 559 4.27 9.06 19.80
C GLY A 559 5.01 7.84 19.23
N VAL A 560 4.43 6.67 19.45
CA VAL A 560 4.96 5.42 18.96
C VAL A 560 3.98 4.73 18.02
N THR A 561 4.51 4.12 16.98
CA THR A 561 3.83 3.15 16.14
C THR A 561 4.67 1.88 16.06
N ALA A 562 4.05 0.80 15.63
CA ALA A 562 4.69 -0.44 15.29
C ALA A 562 4.00 -1.03 14.06
N THR A 563 4.77 -1.57 13.15
CA THR A 563 4.30 -2.13 11.89
C THR A 563 4.84 -3.53 11.65
N SER A 564 4.24 -4.26 10.72
CA SER A 564 4.68 -5.63 10.44
C SER A 564 5.73 -5.70 9.33
N ASP A 565 5.78 -4.74 8.41
CA ASP A 565 6.49 -4.89 7.14
C ASP A 565 6.19 -6.26 6.51
N ALA A 566 4.91 -6.65 6.59
CA ALA A 566 4.46 -7.95 6.14
C ALA A 566 4.59 -8.03 4.62
N ALA A 567 5.04 -9.18 4.15
CA ALA A 567 5.11 -9.48 2.73
C ALA A 567 4.99 -10.99 2.55
N PHE A 568 3.86 -11.47 2.07
CA PHE A 568 3.62 -12.91 1.93
C PHE A 568 4.59 -13.60 0.97
N ASP A 569 5.07 -12.88 -0.06
CA ASP A 569 6.02 -13.41 -1.02
C ASP A 569 7.38 -13.77 -0.43
N VAL A 570 7.72 -13.21 0.72
CA VAL A 570 8.91 -13.57 1.50
C VAL A 570 8.54 -14.27 2.82
N GLY A 571 7.29 -14.74 2.95
CA GLY A 571 6.83 -15.52 4.08
C GLY A 571 6.51 -14.73 5.35
N ARG A 572 6.30 -13.42 5.22
CA ARG A 572 5.95 -12.52 6.32
C ARG A 572 4.46 -12.27 6.32
N THR A 573 3.75 -12.72 7.34
CA THR A 573 2.31 -12.48 7.49
C THR A 573 2.05 -11.34 8.46
N PRO A 574 0.95 -10.58 8.32
CA PRO A 574 0.50 -9.68 9.36
C PRO A 574 0.42 -10.43 10.70
N GLY A 575 0.89 -9.82 11.79
CA GLY A 575 0.80 -10.41 13.13
C GLY A 575 1.83 -11.49 13.50
N SER A 576 2.60 -12.03 12.55
CA SER A 576 3.63 -13.02 12.87
C SER A 576 4.84 -12.37 13.53
N ARG A 577 4.84 -12.32 14.87
CA ARG A 577 5.92 -11.77 15.72
C ARG A 577 6.37 -10.34 15.38
N ARG A 578 5.46 -9.55 14.79
CA ARG A 578 5.73 -8.19 14.35
C ARG A 578 4.76 -7.20 14.94
N GLY A 579 5.16 -5.95 14.93
CA GLY A 579 4.40 -4.87 15.54
C GLY A 579 3.05 -4.62 14.91
N ALA A 580 2.14 -4.08 15.72
CA ALA A 580 0.89 -3.45 15.25
C ALA A 580 0.61 -2.19 16.04
N THR A 581 -0.03 -1.23 15.38
CA THR A 581 -0.42 0.05 15.98
C THR A 581 -1.89 0.01 16.36
N PHE A 582 -2.18 0.40 17.60
CA PHE A 582 -3.54 0.71 18.04
C PHE A 582 -3.76 2.22 18.02
N VAL A 583 -4.90 2.64 17.51
CA VAL A 583 -5.33 4.05 17.49
C VAL A 583 -6.59 4.24 18.31
N HIS A 584 -6.66 5.33 19.09
CA HIS A 584 -7.84 5.70 19.86
C HIS A 584 -8.69 6.67 19.04
N VAL A 585 -9.83 6.19 18.52
CA VAL A 585 -10.70 6.96 17.62
C VAL A 585 -12.18 6.71 17.91
N PRO A 586 -13.05 7.72 17.73
CA PRO A 586 -14.48 7.56 18.00
C PRO A 586 -15.19 6.65 16.97
N ALA A 587 -14.64 6.53 15.78
CA ALA A 587 -15.12 5.66 14.70
C ALA A 587 -13.96 5.30 13.76
N LEU A 588 -14.04 4.11 13.16
CA LEU A 588 -13.03 3.60 12.26
C LEU A 588 -13.18 4.25 10.88
N THR A 589 -12.53 5.38 10.69
CA THR A 589 -12.42 6.08 9.41
C THR A 589 -10.99 6.52 9.17
N GLU A 590 -10.59 6.65 7.91
CA GLU A 590 -9.24 7.10 7.55
C GLU A 590 -8.90 8.46 8.17
N ALA A 591 -9.81 9.43 8.09
CA ALA A 591 -9.62 10.74 8.68
C ALA A 591 -9.38 10.68 10.20
N ASN A 592 -10.11 9.83 10.92
CA ASN A 592 -9.93 9.64 12.36
C ASN A 592 -8.59 8.95 12.68
N ILE A 593 -8.15 7.98 11.87
CA ILE A 593 -6.85 7.33 12.03
C ILE A 593 -5.72 8.35 11.83
N VAL A 594 -5.76 9.12 10.75
CA VAL A 594 -4.82 10.21 10.47
C VAL A 594 -4.76 11.18 11.66
N GLU A 595 -5.91 11.61 12.15
CA GLU A 595 -6.00 12.54 13.28
C GLU A 595 -5.48 11.93 14.60
N ALA A 596 -5.73 10.64 14.84
CA ALA A 596 -5.19 9.94 16.01
C ALA A 596 -3.68 9.89 15.99
N VAL A 597 -3.08 9.53 14.85
CA VAL A 597 -1.62 9.47 14.72
C VAL A 597 -1.00 10.87 14.82
N LYS A 598 -1.60 11.89 14.17
CA LYS A 598 -1.18 13.30 14.33
C LYS A 598 -1.17 13.76 15.79
N ASN A 599 -2.12 13.29 16.57
CA ASN A 599 -2.23 13.63 18.00
C ASN A 599 -1.55 12.62 18.93
N ARG A 600 -0.82 11.62 18.41
CA ARG A 600 -0.09 10.61 19.20
C ARG A 600 -1.05 9.76 20.07
N ARG A 601 -2.33 9.66 19.69
CA ARG A 601 -3.32 8.79 20.35
C ARG A 601 -3.13 7.34 19.88
N THR A 602 -1.92 6.84 20.17
CA THR A 602 -1.46 5.52 19.71
C THR A 602 -0.88 4.72 20.87
N ALA A 603 -0.95 3.41 20.73
CA ALA A 603 -0.23 2.44 21.53
C ALA A 603 0.16 1.27 20.61
N VAL A 604 1.13 0.49 21.00
CA VAL A 604 1.69 -0.55 20.15
C VAL A 604 1.80 -1.89 20.85
N THR A 605 1.73 -2.97 20.06
CA THR A 605 2.17 -4.31 20.41
C THR A 605 3.35 -4.71 19.53
N THR A 606 4.26 -5.51 20.06
CA THR A 606 5.43 -5.99 19.31
C THR A 606 5.24 -7.40 18.72
N GLY A 607 3.99 -7.82 18.53
CA GLY A 607 3.66 -9.11 17.89
C GLY A 607 3.62 -10.33 18.84
N ASN A 608 4.05 -10.22 20.09
CA ASN A 608 3.94 -11.30 21.06
C ASN A 608 2.63 -11.28 21.85
N GLY A 609 1.65 -10.48 21.42
CA GLY A 609 0.28 -10.53 21.91
C GLY A 609 -0.01 -9.74 23.18
N GLY A 610 0.86 -8.82 23.58
CA GLY A 610 0.60 -7.92 24.70
C GLY A 610 0.05 -6.57 24.27
N MET A 611 -0.71 -5.91 25.15
CA MET A 611 -1.17 -4.53 24.97
C MET A 611 -1.15 -3.79 26.30
N ILE A 612 -0.85 -2.50 26.26
CA ILE A 612 -0.86 -1.62 27.43
C ILE A 612 -1.48 -0.27 27.07
N LEU A 613 -2.33 0.22 27.97
CA LEU A 613 -2.90 1.56 27.90
C LEU A 613 -2.54 2.33 29.16
N LEU A 614 -2.25 3.61 28.97
CA LEU A 614 -2.03 4.56 30.04
C LEU A 614 -3.08 5.67 29.91
N SER A 615 -3.75 6.01 31.00
CA SER A 615 -4.55 7.21 31.12
C SER A 615 -4.24 7.95 32.42
N ILE A 616 -4.39 9.28 32.37
CA ILE A 616 -4.27 10.15 33.55
C ILE A 616 -5.53 11.01 33.60
N ASP A 617 -6.28 10.89 34.69
CA ASP A 617 -7.63 11.47 34.85
C ASP A 617 -8.59 11.09 33.71
N GLY A 618 -8.42 9.88 33.15
CA GLY A 618 -9.22 9.38 32.03
C GLY A 618 -8.72 9.80 30.65
N GLU A 619 -7.74 10.70 30.56
CA GLU A 619 -7.15 11.13 29.30
C GLU A 619 -6.03 10.17 28.86
N TYR A 620 -6.18 9.59 27.67
CA TYR A 620 -5.23 8.60 27.11
C TYR A 620 -4.01 9.25 26.43
N SER A 621 -3.15 8.42 25.92
CA SER A 621 -1.95 8.77 25.12
C SER A 621 -2.16 9.96 24.18
N GLY A 622 -1.18 10.82 24.07
CA GLY A 622 -1.19 12.04 23.26
C GLY A 622 -1.80 13.25 23.96
N ALA A 623 -2.51 13.07 25.08
CA ALA A 623 -3.07 14.17 25.85
C ALA A 623 -2.00 15.13 26.40
N VAL A 624 -2.34 16.39 26.53
CA VAL A 624 -1.53 17.42 27.15
C VAL A 624 -2.30 18.01 28.32
N LEU A 625 -1.84 17.73 29.51
CA LEU A 625 -2.44 18.16 30.78
C LEU A 625 -1.65 19.32 31.39
N ALA A 626 -2.30 20.14 32.20
CA ALA A 626 -1.60 21.14 32.98
C ALA A 626 -0.92 20.48 34.20
N PRO A 627 0.34 20.81 34.52
CA PRO A 627 0.99 20.36 35.74
C PRO A 627 0.38 21.08 36.95
N SER A 628 -0.59 20.45 37.61
CA SER A 628 -1.33 21.07 38.71
C SER A 628 -1.82 20.02 39.71
N GLY A 629 -0.92 19.54 40.60
CA GLY A 629 -1.25 18.76 41.76
C GLY A 629 -1.62 17.30 41.49
N ARG A 630 -2.51 16.76 42.36
CA ARG A 630 -2.84 15.34 42.35
C ARG A 630 -3.64 14.91 41.13
N ARG A 631 -3.30 13.75 40.58
CA ARG A 631 -3.89 13.11 39.41
C ARG A 631 -4.01 11.61 39.66
N THR A 632 -5.01 11.01 39.06
CA THR A 632 -5.14 9.54 39.05
C THR A 632 -4.58 8.98 37.76
N LEU A 633 -3.50 8.20 37.90
CA LEU A 633 -2.89 7.43 36.82
C LEU A 633 -3.49 6.03 36.82
N LYS A 634 -3.99 5.59 35.67
CA LYS A 634 -4.49 4.24 35.45
C LYS A 634 -3.69 3.56 34.35
N CYS A 635 -3.27 2.32 34.64
CA CYS A 635 -2.59 1.42 33.72
C CYS A 635 -3.46 0.18 33.51
N GLU A 636 -3.76 -0.13 32.26
CA GLU A 636 -4.53 -1.30 31.88
C GLU A 636 -3.70 -2.16 30.91
N THR A 637 -3.70 -3.46 31.11
CA THR A 637 -2.92 -4.41 30.30
C THR A 637 -3.77 -5.55 29.79
N TRP A 638 -3.41 -6.05 28.64
CA TRP A 638 -3.94 -7.30 28.08
C TRP A 638 -2.78 -8.21 27.71
N TYR A 639 -2.86 -9.45 28.16
CA TYR A 639 -1.88 -10.48 27.88
C TYR A 639 -2.54 -11.86 27.91
N ARG A 640 -1.75 -12.92 27.79
CA ARG A 640 -2.26 -14.30 27.86
C ARG A 640 -2.93 -14.55 29.21
N PRO A 641 -4.14 -15.16 29.24
CA PRO A 641 -4.86 -15.43 30.49
C PRO A 641 -4.04 -16.20 31.52
N GLY A 642 -4.09 -15.75 32.75
CA GLY A 642 -3.39 -16.37 33.88
C GLY A 642 -1.86 -16.22 33.89
N LYS A 643 -1.30 -15.43 32.97
CA LYS A 643 0.15 -15.19 32.94
C LYS A 643 0.53 -13.90 33.64
N THR A 644 1.73 -13.91 34.22
CA THR A 644 2.33 -12.73 34.86
C THR A 644 2.97 -11.85 33.78
N VAL A 645 2.78 -10.53 33.90
CA VAL A 645 3.47 -9.51 33.13
C VAL A 645 4.04 -8.43 34.01
N THR A 646 5.12 -7.81 33.60
CA THR A 646 5.70 -6.64 34.25
C THR A 646 5.23 -5.38 33.55
N THR A 647 4.62 -4.47 34.32
CA THR A 647 4.24 -3.14 33.82
C THR A 647 5.19 -2.11 34.41
N GLU A 648 5.70 -1.23 33.58
CA GLU A 648 6.53 -0.10 33.95
C GLU A 648 5.85 1.22 33.62
N ILE A 649 5.74 2.13 34.58
CA ILE A 649 5.39 3.53 34.34
C ILE A 649 6.68 4.31 34.33
N VAL A 650 6.93 4.99 33.23
CA VAL A 650 8.13 5.80 33.01
C VAL A 650 7.75 7.28 33.05
N ARG A 651 8.50 8.07 33.84
CA ARG A 651 8.42 9.53 33.91
C ARG A 651 9.74 10.12 33.45
N CYS A 652 9.74 10.90 32.37
CA CYS A 652 10.93 11.59 31.86
C CYS A 652 12.17 10.68 31.64
N GLY A 653 11.95 9.42 31.23
CA GLY A 653 13.00 8.45 30.96
C GLY A 653 13.39 7.56 32.16
N GLU A 654 12.87 7.84 33.35
CA GLU A 654 13.13 7.06 34.56
C GLU A 654 11.90 6.20 34.93
N THR A 655 12.12 4.95 35.29
CA THR A 655 11.05 4.08 35.79
C THR A 655 10.55 4.57 37.12
N LEU A 656 9.34 5.15 37.13
CA LEU A 656 8.69 5.62 38.35
C LEU A 656 8.18 4.44 39.19
N VAL A 657 7.56 3.46 38.56
CA VAL A 657 7.02 2.27 39.19
C VAL A 657 7.13 1.08 38.27
N SER A 658 7.44 -0.08 38.84
CA SER A 658 7.38 -1.38 38.17
C SER A 658 6.51 -2.32 39.00
N ARG A 659 5.55 -2.99 38.33
CA ARG A 659 4.63 -3.94 39.00
C ARG A 659 4.46 -5.19 38.17
N GLU A 660 4.50 -6.32 38.86
CA GLU A 660 4.05 -7.59 38.32
C GLU A 660 2.53 -7.72 38.48
N LEU A 661 1.84 -8.01 37.42
CA LEU A 661 0.40 -8.22 37.38
C LEU A 661 0.11 -9.60 36.80
N VAL A 662 -0.90 -10.27 37.35
CA VAL A 662 -1.42 -11.52 36.78
C VAL A 662 -2.70 -11.22 36.00
N SER A 663 -2.73 -11.57 34.76
CA SER A 663 -3.92 -11.40 33.93
C SER A 663 -5.05 -12.34 34.35
N ASP A 664 -6.28 -11.86 34.30
CA ASP A 664 -7.49 -12.61 34.56
C ASP A 664 -7.81 -13.64 33.44
N ALA A 665 -8.98 -14.27 33.51
CA ALA A 665 -9.45 -15.23 32.52
C ALA A 665 -9.66 -14.63 31.12
N GLU A 666 -9.81 -13.31 31.03
CA GLU A 666 -9.93 -12.56 29.77
C GLU A 666 -8.59 -11.97 29.31
N GLY A 667 -7.51 -12.28 30.04
CA GLY A 667 -6.18 -11.78 29.75
C GLY A 667 -5.94 -10.34 30.22
N ARG A 668 -6.82 -9.76 31.06
CA ARG A 668 -6.75 -8.37 31.50
C ARG A 668 -6.16 -8.25 32.90
N ALA A 669 -5.36 -7.20 33.11
CA ALA A 669 -4.97 -6.77 34.46
C ALA A 669 -4.88 -5.22 34.47
N GLU A 670 -5.07 -4.62 35.65
CA GLU A 670 -5.01 -3.16 35.78
C GLU A 670 -4.54 -2.75 37.17
N PHE A 671 -4.05 -1.54 37.27
CA PHE A 671 -3.86 -0.85 38.55
C PHE A 671 -4.06 0.66 38.40
N GLU A 672 -4.35 1.30 39.53
CA GLU A 672 -4.43 2.76 39.65
C GLU A 672 -3.44 3.24 40.72
N MET A 673 -2.96 4.46 40.55
CA MET A 673 -2.14 5.15 41.54
C MET A 673 -2.31 6.65 41.46
N GLU A 674 -2.16 7.32 42.60
CA GLU A 674 -2.07 8.77 42.67
C GLU A 674 -0.68 9.24 42.28
N ILE A 675 -0.58 10.27 41.48
CA ILE A 675 0.63 11.03 41.17
C ILE A 675 0.41 12.48 41.57
N ASP A 676 1.46 13.16 41.98
CA ASP A 676 1.43 14.60 42.24
C ASP A 676 2.39 15.30 41.27
N GLU A 677 1.81 15.91 40.21
CA GLU A 677 2.60 16.46 39.13
C GLU A 677 2.49 17.98 39.02
N ASN A 678 3.62 18.66 39.22
CA ASN A 678 3.74 20.10 39.26
C ASN A 678 4.79 20.64 38.25
N GLU A 679 5.36 19.76 37.39
CA GLU A 679 6.42 20.10 36.46
C GLU A 679 6.03 19.74 35.02
N ASN A 680 6.67 20.41 34.05
CA ASN A 680 6.61 20.02 32.66
C ASN A 680 7.33 18.68 32.49
N CYS A 681 6.59 17.63 32.14
CA CYS A 681 7.13 16.28 32.01
C CYS A 681 6.28 15.42 31.07
N TRP A 682 6.61 14.16 30.96
CA TRP A 682 5.85 13.18 30.22
C TRP A 682 5.84 11.82 30.96
N TYR A 683 4.75 11.09 30.76
CA TYR A 683 4.57 9.72 31.26
C TYR A 683 4.26 8.78 30.12
N LEU A 684 4.82 7.58 30.14
CA LEU A 684 4.41 6.48 29.28
C LEU A 684 4.39 5.15 30.07
N ALA A 685 3.79 4.14 29.47
CA ALA A 685 3.71 2.81 30.03
C ALA A 685 4.31 1.77 29.09
N LEU A 686 5.03 0.80 29.67
CA LEU A 686 5.63 -0.34 29.00
C LEU A 686 5.13 -1.64 29.60
N LEU A 687 4.91 -2.62 28.74
CA LEU A 687 4.63 -4.02 29.12
C LEU A 687 5.84 -4.87 28.78
N ARG A 688 6.27 -5.70 29.72
CA ARG A 688 7.36 -6.67 29.55
C ARG A 688 6.92 -8.07 29.95
N ASP A 689 7.43 -9.06 29.25
CA ASP A 689 7.32 -10.45 29.64
C ASP A 689 8.45 -10.80 30.63
N PRO A 690 8.15 -11.29 31.82
CA PRO A 690 9.18 -11.73 32.78
C PRO A 690 10.07 -12.86 32.23
N GLU A 691 9.58 -13.68 31.33
CA GLU A 691 10.33 -14.76 30.67
C GLU A 691 11.30 -14.23 29.60
N LEU A 692 11.12 -12.99 29.13
CA LEU A 692 11.93 -12.30 28.13
C LEU A 692 12.38 -10.92 28.65
N PRO A 693 13.16 -10.86 29.75
CA PRO A 693 13.60 -9.61 30.35
C PRO A 693 14.45 -8.82 29.34
N GLY A 694 14.08 -7.58 29.09
CA GLY A 694 14.71 -6.72 28.07
C GLY A 694 13.84 -6.45 26.83
N HIS A 695 12.87 -7.32 26.55
CA HIS A 695 11.93 -7.09 25.47
C HIS A 695 10.72 -6.27 25.92
N VAL A 696 10.36 -5.26 25.13
CA VAL A 696 9.11 -4.51 25.28
C VAL A 696 8.03 -5.24 24.48
N GLN A 697 7.00 -5.73 25.16
CA GLN A 697 5.87 -6.43 24.54
C GLN A 697 4.82 -5.46 24.02
N ALA A 698 4.65 -4.33 24.70
CA ALA A 698 3.75 -3.26 24.31
C ALA A 698 4.19 -1.94 24.92
N ALA A 699 3.83 -0.84 24.27
CA ALA A 699 4.08 0.50 24.77
C ALA A 699 2.89 1.43 24.47
N ALA A 700 2.57 2.32 25.39
CA ALA A 700 1.62 3.42 25.19
C ALA A 700 2.37 4.70 24.83
N SER A 701 1.89 5.47 23.86
CA SER A 701 2.41 6.82 23.60
C SER A 701 2.25 7.72 24.82
N PRO A 702 3.10 8.76 24.96
CA PRO A 702 3.12 9.54 26.19
C PRO A 702 1.85 10.37 26.43
N VAL A 703 1.55 10.59 27.72
CA VAL A 703 0.73 11.70 28.22
C VAL A 703 1.72 12.80 28.67
N TYR A 704 1.43 14.03 28.28
CA TYR A 704 2.35 15.17 28.51
C TYR A 704 1.76 16.12 29.54
N PHE A 705 2.62 16.64 30.41
CA PHE A 705 2.32 17.76 31.28
C PHE A 705 3.03 19.01 30.79
N ARG A 706 2.29 20.09 30.47
CA ARG A 706 2.86 21.33 29.94
C ARG A 706 2.04 22.54 30.39
N ASP A 707 2.74 23.56 30.81
CA ASP A 707 2.16 24.87 31.12
C ASP A 707 2.78 25.97 30.24
N ALA A 708 2.48 27.23 30.56
CA ALA A 708 2.99 28.40 29.83
C ALA A 708 4.49 28.59 29.89
N SER A 709 5.20 27.93 30.82
CA SER A 709 6.66 27.97 30.95
C SER A 709 7.35 26.98 30.01
N PHE A 710 6.62 26.03 29.44
CA PHE A 710 7.18 25.04 28.54
C PHE A 710 7.71 25.70 27.28
N ARG A 711 9.01 25.50 27.00
CA ARG A 711 9.62 25.89 25.74
C ARG A 711 9.46 24.78 24.73
N LYS A 712 8.79 25.09 23.61
CA LYS A 712 8.79 24.21 22.45
C LYS A 712 10.21 24.08 21.91
N PRO A 713 10.64 22.89 21.45
CA PRO A 713 11.89 22.74 20.71
C PRO A 713 11.92 23.67 19.50
N ASP A 714 13.10 24.18 19.18
CA ASP A 714 13.30 24.96 17.97
C ASP A 714 13.01 24.11 16.74
N VAL A 715 12.46 24.74 15.71
CA VAL A 715 12.28 24.16 14.39
C VAL A 715 13.39 24.66 13.49
N TYR A 716 14.09 23.76 12.83
CA TYR A 716 15.25 24.06 12.03
C TYR A 716 14.97 23.98 10.54
N GLU A 717 15.76 24.70 9.75
CA GLU A 717 15.81 24.62 8.29
C GLU A 717 17.12 23.99 7.84
N PHE A 718 17.05 23.08 6.87
CA PHE A 718 18.25 22.57 6.25
C PHE A 718 18.85 23.60 5.30
N PRO A 719 20.20 23.74 5.32
CA PRO A 719 20.89 24.54 4.31
C PRO A 719 20.58 24.02 2.89
N ARG A 720 20.43 24.93 1.95
CA ARG A 720 20.21 24.57 0.53
C ARG A 720 21.27 25.23 -0.34
N PRO A 721 22.11 24.47 -1.06
CA PRO A 721 22.17 23.00 -1.10
C PRO A 721 22.64 22.42 0.24
N PHE A 722 22.24 21.17 0.52
CA PHE A 722 22.65 20.49 1.75
C PHE A 722 24.17 20.26 1.73
N PRO A 723 24.92 20.62 2.78
CA PRO A 723 26.36 20.51 2.78
C PRO A 723 26.84 19.08 2.65
N ARG A 724 27.68 18.79 1.67
CA ARG A 724 28.22 17.45 1.41
C ARG A 724 28.94 16.88 2.64
N GLU A 725 29.69 17.72 3.36
CA GLU A 725 30.39 17.33 4.57
C GLU A 725 29.44 16.85 5.68
N LEU A 726 28.26 17.49 5.80
CA LEU A 726 27.23 17.09 6.75
C LEU A 726 26.56 15.76 6.33
N ALA A 727 26.30 15.58 5.04
CA ALA A 727 25.77 14.31 4.52
C ALA A 727 26.75 13.16 4.73
N ASP A 728 28.04 13.38 4.47
CA ASP A 728 29.09 12.38 4.65
C ASP A 728 29.30 12.04 6.13
N MET A 729 29.25 13.03 7.01
CA MET A 729 29.28 12.84 8.46
C MET A 729 28.11 11.98 8.92
N LEU A 730 26.88 12.29 8.50
CA LEU A 730 25.69 11.52 8.86
C LEU A 730 25.78 10.06 8.39
N ARG A 731 26.28 9.83 7.18
CA ARG A 731 26.47 8.48 6.65
C ARG A 731 27.49 7.67 7.45
N SER A 732 28.48 8.34 8.03
CA SER A 732 29.55 7.67 8.78
C SER A 732 29.18 7.30 10.23
N LEU A 733 28.09 7.85 10.78
CA LEU A 733 27.71 7.65 12.17
C LEU A 733 26.97 6.34 12.39
N SER A 734 27.28 5.62 13.47
CA SER A 734 26.44 4.55 13.97
C SER A 734 25.17 5.09 14.66
N VAL A 735 24.17 4.22 14.84
CA VAL A 735 22.95 4.60 15.58
C VAL A 735 23.28 5.00 17.02
N GLU A 736 24.23 4.31 17.66
CA GLU A 736 24.69 4.63 19.00
C GLU A 736 25.37 5.99 19.09
N GLU A 737 26.15 6.36 18.07
CA GLU A 737 26.77 7.70 17.99
C GLU A 737 25.72 8.80 17.75
N LEU A 738 24.64 8.52 17.01
CA LEU A 738 23.52 9.46 16.86
C LEU A 738 22.77 9.70 18.18
N MET A 739 22.81 8.75 19.11
CA MET A 739 22.24 8.89 20.44
C MET A 739 23.17 9.69 21.40
N ASP A 740 24.41 9.98 21.03
CA ASP A 740 25.28 10.86 21.81
C ASP A 740 24.73 12.31 21.74
N GLU A 741 24.28 12.82 22.87
CA GLU A 741 23.73 14.18 22.99
C GLU A 741 24.67 15.26 22.48
N ARG A 742 25.99 15.09 22.63
CA ARG A 742 27.01 16.03 22.15
C ARG A 742 27.12 16.03 20.64
N LEU A 743 26.92 14.89 20.03
CA LEU A 743 26.91 14.76 18.58
C LEU A 743 25.66 15.39 18.00
N PHE A 744 24.52 15.14 18.62
CA PHE A 744 23.26 15.77 18.29
C PHE A 744 23.35 17.30 18.34
N ASP A 745 23.95 17.86 19.41
CA ASP A 745 24.15 19.30 19.53
C ASP A 745 25.09 19.87 18.44
N ARG A 746 26.09 19.09 18.02
CA ARG A 746 26.96 19.46 16.88
C ARG A 746 26.19 19.46 15.56
N LEU A 747 25.31 18.48 15.34
CA LEU A 747 24.45 18.44 14.15
C LEU A 747 23.50 19.64 14.11
N ILE A 748 22.86 19.96 15.22
CA ILE A 748 21.98 21.13 15.34
C ILE A 748 22.72 22.43 15.04
N ALA A 749 23.98 22.55 15.44
CA ALA A 749 24.79 23.75 15.15
C ALA A 749 24.96 24.06 13.64
N HIS A 750 24.74 23.07 12.77
CA HIS A 750 24.75 23.27 11.31
C HIS A 750 23.37 23.63 10.71
N LEU A 751 22.32 23.60 11.52
CA LEU A 751 20.98 23.93 11.07
C LEU A 751 20.64 25.39 11.43
N THR A 752 19.85 26.03 10.61
CA THR A 752 19.35 27.38 10.87
C THR A 752 17.98 27.27 11.53
N PRO A 753 17.76 27.92 12.70
CA PRO A 753 16.42 27.98 13.29
C PRO A 753 15.43 28.63 12.32
N LYS A 754 14.22 28.06 12.22
CA LYS A 754 13.10 28.72 11.53
C LYS A 754 12.56 29.84 12.41
N LEU A 755 12.52 31.03 11.85
CA LEU A 755 11.97 32.23 12.50
C LEU A 755 10.43 32.14 12.63
#